data_97b2b7c85fbf0241dc85dccd0dd59019
#
_entry.id   97b2b7c85fbf0241dc85dccd0dd59019
#
_cell.length_a   1.000
_cell.length_b   1.000
_cell.length_c   1.000
_cell.angle_alpha   90.00
_cell.angle_beta   90.00
_cell.angle_gamma   90.00
#
_symmetry.space_group_name_H-M   'P 1'
#
loop_
_entity.id
_entity.type
_entity.pdbx_description
1 polymer ?
#
loop_
_entity_poly.entity_id
_entity_poly.type
_entity_poly.pdbx_seq_one_letter_code
_entity_poly.pdbx_strand_id
1 'polypeptide(L)'
;MLLVFALAALPRAAANASESWVSQTDNAGGFALVRGGEAADIVFSAEDFKVVSISAHDLAADVERVTGVRPVVRTNAAGLLGSAVLVGTLGKSPLLDGLVASGKLDVAALRGQWESFVISTVADPLPGVSLGLVIAGSDRRGTAFGVYELAQAVGVSPWYWWADVAPEKKTNLIVTAGARPYGPPSVKYRGIFINDEDWGLQPWAAKTFEPEVGDIGPRTYAKVFELMLRLKANTVWPAMHACTKPFNHYPQNKVVADDYAIVMGSSHAEPMLRNNVGEWTAPPGEYNYVTNREGVRAYWERRIVENGHFENIYTLGMRGIHDSRMQGPKTDAERIRVLEQVFTDQRALLARHVNPRVEQVPQMFCAYKEVLDLYRRGLKVPEDVTIIWPDDNFGYIRNFATPEEQKRAGGFGVYYHLSYLGRPLAYLWLYTTPPALVWEEMSKAYAHGARTIWIANVGDLKPAEIGTEFFLQMAWDMNRWRRDNLPEFLVEWATREFGAGHATEIAAVMDQFYRLNYQRKPEHLQWWLPGQPPRPSALNDDEVRQRLDTWTQLMARADRLHGQMPPARRDSFFELVAYPVRGAALANQRYFQGEQAAFRAVADKADAQRLAAQALVADERLKDETRVFNEQIVGGKWRRMMYLEPADSQWRSMRISPWALPQFTPAPKAAANPPHASGAVPPGFSGFVESNGVVSIEAEHFTSKVDRDGVAWEVIPGLGRTGDSVAVFPTTAASLAPANLTTNAPRLEYQAWFFAAGEFPLTVYLVPTHPLVAGRGLRFAVAVDDQPPQVIVADAKDGSAEWAQGVLNATVTGTTQLKVPAIGRHTLKVFMVDAGVVLDKIVVDCGGLNPGYLGPPETFLTR
;
A
#
# COMPACT_ATOMS: atom_id res chain seq x y z
N MET A 1 -26.83 19.15 26.67
CA MET A 1 -26.71 20.32 25.81
C MET A 1 -25.85 19.84 24.61
N LEU A 2 -26.51 19.57 23.50
CA LEU A 2 -25.83 19.04 22.29
C LEU A 2 -24.94 20.13 21.70
N LEU A 3 -23.62 19.95 21.71
CA LEU A 3 -22.73 20.73 20.89
C LEU A 3 -22.64 20.03 19.50
N VAL A 4 -23.29 20.66 18.55
CA VAL A 4 -23.12 20.36 17.14
C VAL A 4 -21.78 20.99 16.71
N PHE A 5 -20.78 20.16 16.41
CA PHE A 5 -19.55 20.62 15.76
C PHE A 5 -19.90 21.01 14.31
N ALA A 6 -20.03 22.29 14.07
CA ALA A 6 -20.01 22.84 12.73
C ALA A 6 -18.55 22.84 12.25
N LEU A 7 -18.20 21.89 11.39
CA LEU A 7 -16.99 22.00 10.57
C LEU A 7 -17.15 23.25 9.70
N ALA A 8 -16.37 24.29 10.02
CA ALA A 8 -16.17 25.41 9.11
C ALA A 8 -15.40 24.89 7.90
N ALA A 9 -16.11 24.56 6.82
CA ALA A 9 -15.51 24.31 5.53
C ALA A 9 -14.88 25.61 5.04
N LEU A 10 -13.56 25.70 5.11
CA LEU A 10 -12.80 26.64 4.29
C LEU A 10 -13.18 26.37 2.82
N PRO A 11 -13.38 27.40 1.98
CA PRO A 11 -13.63 27.20 0.56
C PRO A 11 -12.35 26.59 -0.04
N ARG A 12 -12.33 25.25 -0.19
CA ARG A 12 -11.33 24.59 -1.02
C ARG A 12 -11.50 25.09 -2.44
N ALA A 13 -10.44 25.64 -3.00
CA ALA A 13 -10.32 25.82 -4.43
C ALA A 13 -10.72 24.46 -5.07
N ALA A 14 -11.68 24.50 -5.99
CA ALA A 14 -12.05 23.33 -6.75
C ALA A 14 -10.76 22.75 -7.36
N ALA A 15 -10.40 21.54 -6.98
CA ALA A 15 -9.34 20.81 -7.61
C ALA A 15 -9.63 20.82 -9.11
N ASN A 16 -8.68 21.30 -9.91
CA ASN A 16 -8.73 21.15 -11.36
C ASN A 16 -8.68 19.63 -11.61
N ALA A 17 -9.84 18.99 -11.73
CA ALA A 17 -9.94 17.69 -12.36
C ALA A 17 -9.25 17.86 -13.70
N SER A 18 -8.17 17.13 -13.98
CA SER A 18 -7.48 17.19 -15.26
C SER A 18 -8.56 17.02 -16.32
N GLU A 19 -8.74 18.02 -17.19
CA GLU A 19 -9.79 17.96 -18.21
C GLU A 19 -9.62 16.65 -18.97
N SER A 20 -10.66 15.82 -18.96
CA SER A 20 -10.65 14.55 -19.66
C SER A 20 -10.37 14.84 -21.14
N TRP A 21 -9.28 14.29 -21.66
CA TRP A 21 -8.90 14.42 -23.05
C TRP A 21 -9.71 13.52 -23.98
N VAL A 22 -10.70 12.80 -23.42
CA VAL A 22 -11.75 12.08 -24.17
C VAL A 22 -13.11 12.63 -23.75
N SER A 23 -13.89 13.09 -24.72
CA SER A 23 -15.21 13.69 -24.54
C SER A 23 -16.29 12.95 -25.34
N GLN A 24 -17.57 13.27 -25.12
CA GLN A 24 -18.68 12.81 -25.95
C GLN A 24 -19.07 13.83 -27.03
N THR A 25 -18.55 15.05 -26.93
CA THR A 25 -18.82 16.15 -27.85
C THR A 25 -17.64 16.36 -28.79
N ASP A 26 -17.94 16.75 -30.04
CA ASP A 26 -16.94 17.10 -31.01
C ASP A 26 -16.09 18.29 -30.57
N ASN A 27 -14.80 18.20 -30.78
CA ASN A 27 -13.85 19.29 -30.60
C ASN A 27 -12.98 19.49 -31.88
N ALA A 28 -12.46 20.68 -32.06
CA ALA A 28 -11.70 21.03 -33.25
C ALA A 28 -10.45 20.13 -33.40
N GLY A 29 -10.36 19.43 -34.54
CA GLY A 29 -9.26 18.51 -34.83
C GLY A 29 -9.28 17.21 -34.03
N GLY A 30 -10.32 16.95 -33.24
CA GLY A 30 -10.45 15.74 -32.43
C GLY A 30 -10.60 14.48 -33.26
N PHE A 31 -10.05 13.38 -32.74
CA PHE A 31 -10.15 12.06 -33.33
C PHE A 31 -11.41 11.34 -32.83
N ALA A 32 -12.30 10.97 -33.74
CA ALA A 32 -13.49 10.19 -33.41
C ALA A 32 -13.10 8.71 -33.30
N LEU A 33 -12.95 8.23 -32.05
CA LEU A 33 -12.78 6.79 -31.78
C LEU A 33 -14.11 6.05 -31.98
N VAL A 34 -15.23 6.64 -31.54
CA VAL A 34 -16.59 6.20 -31.83
C VAL A 34 -17.46 7.43 -32.08
N ARG A 35 -18.21 7.43 -33.18
CA ARG A 35 -19.17 8.49 -33.51
C ARG A 35 -20.37 7.92 -34.28
N GLY A 36 -21.58 8.25 -33.81
CA GLY A 36 -22.81 7.87 -34.54
C GLY A 36 -23.01 6.37 -34.73
N GLY A 37 -22.49 5.54 -33.84
CA GLY A 37 -22.57 4.09 -33.94
C GLY A 37 -21.48 3.42 -34.78
N GLU A 38 -20.50 4.19 -35.30
CA GLU A 38 -19.35 3.68 -36.01
C GLU A 38 -18.06 3.87 -35.20
N ALA A 39 -17.17 2.87 -35.18
CA ALA A 39 -15.90 2.89 -34.51
C ALA A 39 -14.74 2.89 -35.51
N ALA A 40 -13.68 3.64 -35.17
CA ALA A 40 -12.43 3.59 -35.94
C ALA A 40 -11.75 2.21 -35.79
N ASP A 41 -11.21 1.68 -36.89
CA ASP A 41 -10.45 0.43 -36.85
C ASP A 41 -9.19 0.58 -36.01
N ILE A 42 -8.80 -0.48 -35.30
CA ILE A 42 -7.54 -0.57 -34.57
C ILE A 42 -6.56 -1.41 -35.37
N VAL A 43 -5.40 -0.85 -35.66
CA VAL A 43 -4.39 -1.49 -36.54
C VAL A 43 -3.07 -1.62 -35.78
N PHE A 44 -2.49 -2.80 -35.81
CA PHE A 44 -1.13 -3.09 -35.33
C PHE A 44 -0.39 -3.97 -36.35
N SER A 45 0.94 -4.03 -36.30
CA SER A 45 1.72 -4.91 -37.15
C SER A 45 1.71 -6.36 -36.65
N ALA A 46 1.52 -7.34 -37.53
CA ALA A 46 1.65 -8.76 -37.17
C ALA A 46 3.08 -9.13 -36.70
N GLU A 47 4.08 -8.30 -37.04
CA GLU A 47 5.49 -8.48 -36.64
C GLU A 47 5.78 -7.93 -35.22
N ASP A 48 4.84 -7.19 -34.62
CA ASP A 48 4.99 -6.62 -33.31
C ASP A 48 4.83 -7.70 -32.20
N PHE A 49 5.16 -7.36 -30.96
CA PHE A 49 5.12 -8.27 -29.85
C PHE A 49 3.69 -8.77 -29.51
N LYS A 50 3.59 -9.97 -28.98
CA LYS A 50 2.31 -10.59 -28.61
C LYS A 50 1.44 -9.73 -27.70
N VAL A 51 2.05 -9.05 -26.73
CA VAL A 51 1.34 -8.14 -25.82
C VAL A 51 0.64 -6.97 -26.55
N VAL A 52 1.18 -6.54 -27.70
CA VAL A 52 0.56 -5.48 -28.51
C VAL A 52 -0.75 -5.98 -29.13
N SER A 53 -0.73 -7.21 -29.65
CA SER A 53 -1.95 -7.87 -30.15
C SER A 53 -2.99 -8.03 -29.03
N ILE A 54 -2.57 -8.49 -27.85
CA ILE A 54 -3.45 -8.68 -26.66
C ILE A 54 -4.10 -7.34 -26.29
N SER A 55 -3.29 -6.31 -26.08
CA SER A 55 -3.81 -5.00 -25.66
C SER A 55 -4.70 -4.33 -26.72
N ALA A 56 -4.42 -4.52 -28.02
CA ALA A 56 -5.27 -4.01 -29.10
C ALA A 56 -6.68 -4.66 -29.09
N HIS A 57 -6.74 -5.98 -28.84
CA HIS A 57 -8.03 -6.69 -28.71
C HIS A 57 -8.77 -6.31 -27.43
N ASP A 58 -8.03 -6.08 -26.33
CA ASP A 58 -8.59 -5.59 -25.09
C ASP A 58 -9.19 -4.18 -25.26
N LEU A 59 -8.50 -3.28 -25.97
CA LEU A 59 -9.03 -1.96 -26.30
C LEU A 59 -10.34 -2.04 -27.09
N ALA A 60 -10.40 -2.92 -28.10
CA ALA A 60 -11.64 -3.13 -28.86
C ALA A 60 -12.79 -3.58 -27.96
N ALA A 61 -12.50 -4.49 -27.02
CA ALA A 61 -13.48 -4.94 -26.02
C ALA A 61 -13.87 -3.83 -25.03
N ASP A 62 -12.92 -2.99 -24.65
CA ASP A 62 -13.14 -1.87 -23.73
C ASP A 62 -14.02 -0.78 -24.38
N VAL A 63 -13.77 -0.46 -25.64
CA VAL A 63 -14.62 0.45 -26.41
C VAL A 63 -16.05 -0.09 -26.53
N GLU A 64 -16.19 -1.40 -26.80
CA GLU A 64 -17.50 -2.07 -26.85
C GLU A 64 -18.21 -2.03 -25.47
N ARG A 65 -17.47 -2.24 -24.38
CA ARG A 65 -18.04 -2.11 -23.01
C ARG A 65 -18.62 -0.73 -22.76
N VAL A 66 -17.96 0.32 -23.24
CA VAL A 66 -18.40 1.71 -23.02
C VAL A 66 -19.52 2.10 -23.99
N THR A 67 -19.40 1.75 -25.28
CA THR A 67 -20.28 2.30 -26.33
C THR A 67 -21.31 1.31 -26.91
N GLY A 68 -21.09 0.02 -26.72
CA GLY A 68 -21.84 -1.04 -27.41
C GLY A 68 -21.34 -1.29 -28.84
N VAL A 69 -20.35 -0.55 -29.32
CA VAL A 69 -19.77 -0.68 -30.68
C VAL A 69 -18.35 -1.24 -30.56
N ARG A 70 -18.06 -2.34 -31.24
CA ARG A 70 -16.75 -2.99 -31.21
C ARG A 70 -15.90 -2.56 -32.42
N PRO A 71 -14.75 -1.91 -32.22
CA PRO A 71 -13.76 -1.68 -33.27
C PRO A 71 -13.30 -2.97 -33.94
N VAL A 72 -13.06 -2.93 -35.27
CA VAL A 72 -12.39 -4.02 -35.95
C VAL A 72 -10.89 -3.94 -35.71
N VAL A 73 -10.29 -5.07 -35.30
CA VAL A 73 -8.84 -5.15 -35.08
C VAL A 73 -8.18 -5.77 -36.32
N ARG A 74 -7.18 -5.09 -36.88
CA ARG A 74 -6.47 -5.50 -38.11
C ARG A 74 -4.97 -5.60 -37.86
N THR A 75 -4.32 -6.50 -38.62
CA THR A 75 -2.87 -6.68 -38.58
C THR A 75 -2.14 -5.97 -39.72
N ASN A 76 -2.87 -5.27 -40.61
CA ASN A 76 -2.33 -4.47 -41.69
C ASN A 76 -3.28 -3.30 -42.04
N ALA A 77 -2.76 -2.34 -42.74
CA ALA A 77 -3.49 -1.12 -43.12
C ALA A 77 -4.21 -1.22 -44.50
N ALA A 78 -4.29 -2.37 -45.13
CA ALA A 78 -4.91 -2.52 -46.46
C ALA A 78 -6.40 -2.22 -46.40
N GLY A 79 -6.85 -1.33 -47.27
CA GLY A 79 -8.27 -0.96 -47.42
C GLY A 79 -8.82 -0.08 -46.27
N LEU A 80 -7.97 0.48 -45.44
CA LEU A 80 -8.41 1.48 -44.45
C LEU A 80 -8.89 2.75 -45.11
N LEU A 81 -9.98 3.33 -44.56
CA LEU A 81 -10.56 4.58 -45.02
C LEU A 81 -10.95 5.44 -43.82
N GLY A 82 -10.78 6.75 -43.94
CA GLY A 82 -11.26 7.73 -42.96
C GLY A 82 -10.37 7.86 -41.71
N SER A 83 -10.66 7.17 -40.62
CA SER A 83 -9.92 7.28 -39.35
C SER A 83 -9.49 5.92 -38.80
N ALA A 84 -8.32 5.83 -38.20
CA ALA A 84 -7.82 4.60 -37.59
C ALA A 84 -6.98 4.84 -36.34
N VAL A 85 -7.03 3.92 -35.36
CA VAL A 85 -6.09 3.85 -34.25
C VAL A 85 -4.89 2.99 -34.70
N LEU A 86 -3.68 3.55 -34.65
CA LEU A 86 -2.45 2.89 -35.08
C LEU A 86 -1.61 2.59 -33.82
N VAL A 87 -1.41 1.30 -33.54
CA VAL A 87 -0.71 0.85 -32.34
C VAL A 87 0.59 0.15 -32.71
N GLY A 88 1.70 0.47 -32.02
CA GLY A 88 2.92 -0.28 -32.25
C GLY A 88 4.12 0.12 -31.42
N THR A 89 5.14 -0.71 -31.53
CA THR A 89 6.42 -0.57 -30.83
C THR A 89 7.49 -0.05 -31.78
N LEU A 90 8.25 0.97 -31.39
CA LEU A 90 9.35 1.53 -32.18
C LEU A 90 10.39 0.45 -32.51
N GLY A 91 10.81 0.39 -33.78
CA GLY A 91 11.78 -0.59 -34.27
C GLY A 91 11.21 -2.02 -34.43
N LYS A 92 9.89 -2.21 -34.25
CA LYS A 92 9.18 -3.47 -34.43
C LYS A 92 7.95 -3.33 -35.33
N SER A 93 7.35 -2.16 -35.36
CA SER A 93 6.20 -1.86 -36.19
C SER A 93 6.63 -1.09 -37.44
N PRO A 94 6.73 -1.71 -38.62
CA PRO A 94 7.06 -1.01 -39.88
C PRO A 94 6.10 0.15 -40.15
N LEU A 95 4.86 0.03 -39.70
CA LEU A 95 3.84 1.07 -39.79
C LEU A 95 4.26 2.34 -39.05
N LEU A 96 4.69 2.22 -37.76
CA LEU A 96 5.13 3.37 -36.97
C LEU A 96 6.48 3.89 -37.42
N ASP A 97 7.42 3.02 -37.75
CA ASP A 97 8.73 3.41 -38.22
C ASP A 97 8.64 4.25 -39.50
N GLY A 98 7.66 3.94 -40.38
CA GLY A 98 7.34 4.72 -41.57
C GLY A 98 6.80 6.13 -41.24
N LEU A 99 5.96 6.28 -40.21
CA LEU A 99 5.48 7.57 -39.72
C LEU A 99 6.60 8.42 -39.14
N VAL A 100 7.50 7.81 -38.39
CA VAL A 100 8.70 8.47 -37.82
C VAL A 100 9.65 8.90 -38.93
N ALA A 101 9.94 8.03 -39.91
CA ALA A 101 10.84 8.32 -41.03
C ALA A 101 10.29 9.44 -41.94
N SER A 102 8.98 9.53 -42.10
CA SER A 102 8.31 10.60 -42.87
C SER A 102 8.11 11.93 -42.08
N GLY A 103 8.55 11.98 -40.78
CA GLY A 103 8.40 13.16 -39.93
C GLY A 103 6.96 13.42 -39.48
N LYS A 104 6.04 12.49 -39.67
CA LYS A 104 4.64 12.64 -39.26
C LYS A 104 4.41 12.32 -37.77
N LEU A 105 5.29 11.57 -37.12
CA LEU A 105 5.24 11.22 -35.71
C LEU A 105 6.55 11.64 -35.02
N ASP A 106 6.45 12.51 -34.01
CA ASP A 106 7.57 12.83 -33.12
C ASP A 106 7.67 11.81 -31.98
N VAL A 107 8.81 11.16 -31.87
CA VAL A 107 9.13 10.16 -30.86
C VAL A 107 10.38 10.50 -30.07
N ALA A 108 10.81 11.76 -30.07
CA ALA A 108 12.02 12.18 -29.37
C ALA A 108 11.98 11.84 -27.87
N ALA A 109 10.82 11.99 -27.25
CA ALA A 109 10.59 11.66 -25.83
C ALA A 109 10.66 10.15 -25.51
N LEU A 110 10.66 9.27 -26.52
CA LEU A 110 10.64 7.81 -26.32
C LEU A 110 12.01 7.17 -26.56
N ARG A 111 12.90 7.82 -27.32
CA ARG A 111 14.17 7.21 -27.75
C ARG A 111 15.07 6.92 -26.58
N GLY A 112 15.43 5.63 -26.39
CA GLY A 112 16.29 5.17 -25.31
C GLY A 112 15.63 5.18 -23.93
N GLN A 113 14.32 5.47 -23.86
CA GLN A 113 13.58 5.44 -22.60
C GLN A 113 13.01 4.04 -22.33
N TRP A 114 12.88 3.71 -21.05
CA TRP A 114 12.27 2.50 -20.55
C TRP A 114 10.75 2.70 -20.41
N GLU A 115 9.94 1.82 -21.02
CA GLU A 115 8.49 1.75 -20.85
C GLU A 115 7.75 3.09 -21.04
N SER A 116 8.22 3.92 -21.98
CA SER A 116 7.60 5.20 -22.31
C SER A 116 6.70 5.06 -23.53
N PHE A 117 5.70 5.92 -23.65
CA PHE A 117 4.79 5.92 -24.80
C PHE A 117 4.27 7.33 -25.11
N VAL A 118 3.76 7.49 -26.31
CA VAL A 118 3.03 8.69 -26.74
C VAL A 118 1.69 8.29 -27.38
N ILE A 119 0.65 9.06 -27.03
CA ILE A 119 -0.66 9.02 -27.70
C ILE A 119 -0.79 10.32 -28.47
N SER A 120 -0.90 10.26 -29.81
CA SER A 120 -0.88 11.45 -30.64
C SER A 120 -1.89 11.36 -31.79
N THR A 121 -2.59 12.46 -32.08
CA THR A 121 -3.35 12.60 -33.33
C THR A 121 -2.41 12.99 -34.46
N VAL A 122 -2.51 12.31 -35.62
CA VAL A 122 -1.65 12.51 -36.78
C VAL A 122 -2.54 12.67 -38.04
N ALA A 123 -2.41 13.80 -38.74
CA ALA A 123 -3.12 14.03 -39.98
C ALA A 123 -2.47 13.21 -41.11
N ASP A 124 -3.31 12.66 -41.97
CA ASP A 124 -2.90 11.88 -43.17
C ASP A 124 -1.78 10.86 -42.89
N PRO A 125 -1.93 10.01 -41.83
CA PRO A 125 -0.85 9.09 -41.44
C PRO A 125 -0.53 8.11 -42.56
N LEU A 126 -1.56 7.63 -43.24
CA LEU A 126 -1.46 6.58 -44.28
C LEU A 126 -2.38 6.92 -45.45
N PRO A 127 -2.12 6.37 -46.69
CA PRO A 127 -3.04 6.51 -47.81
C PRO A 127 -4.46 6.04 -47.47
N GLY A 128 -5.46 6.90 -47.69
CA GLY A 128 -6.86 6.63 -47.36
C GLY A 128 -7.27 6.95 -45.92
N VAL A 129 -6.34 7.23 -45.01
CA VAL A 129 -6.61 7.59 -43.60
C VAL A 129 -6.34 9.08 -43.39
N SER A 130 -7.40 9.85 -43.24
CA SER A 130 -7.31 11.32 -43.08
C SER A 130 -6.86 11.73 -41.67
N LEU A 131 -7.16 10.94 -40.65
CA LEU A 131 -6.76 11.21 -39.24
C LEU A 131 -6.46 9.90 -38.51
N GLY A 132 -5.28 9.78 -37.94
CA GLY A 132 -4.86 8.66 -37.08
C GLY A 132 -4.76 9.06 -35.64
N LEU A 133 -5.15 8.16 -34.76
CA LEU A 133 -4.75 8.18 -33.33
C LEU A 133 -3.61 7.17 -33.18
N VAL A 134 -2.40 7.68 -33.00
CA VAL A 134 -1.19 6.85 -32.91
C VAL A 134 -0.84 6.59 -31.47
N ILE A 135 -0.67 5.33 -31.09
CA ILE A 135 -0.13 4.88 -29.82
C ILE A 135 1.22 4.22 -30.09
N ALA A 136 2.30 4.92 -29.75
CA ALA A 136 3.66 4.46 -29.99
C ALA A 136 4.38 4.24 -28.65
N GLY A 137 4.95 3.03 -28.46
CA GLY A 137 5.75 2.71 -27.29
C GLY A 137 7.25 2.64 -27.60
N SER A 138 8.09 2.98 -26.61
CA SER A 138 9.55 2.80 -26.70
C SER A 138 9.96 1.32 -26.71
N ASP A 139 9.13 0.47 -26.11
CA ASP A 139 9.27 -0.98 -26.00
C ASP A 139 7.88 -1.65 -25.92
N ARG A 140 7.88 -3.00 -25.81
CA ARG A 140 6.65 -3.81 -25.80
C ARG A 140 5.66 -3.43 -24.72
N ARG A 141 6.15 -3.06 -23.50
CA ARG A 141 5.32 -2.67 -22.38
C ARG A 141 4.84 -1.23 -22.50
N GLY A 142 5.72 -0.32 -22.92
CA GLY A 142 5.30 1.06 -23.21
C GLY A 142 4.14 1.13 -24.18
N THR A 143 4.15 0.29 -25.25
CA THR A 143 3.04 0.19 -26.20
C THR A 143 1.76 -0.28 -25.51
N ALA A 144 1.80 -1.36 -24.72
CA ALA A 144 0.64 -1.88 -24.00
C ALA A 144 0.11 -0.86 -22.98
N PHE A 145 1.00 -0.17 -22.26
CA PHE A 145 0.61 0.89 -21.31
C PHE A 145 -0.10 2.05 -22.00
N GLY A 146 0.33 2.44 -23.20
CA GLY A 146 -0.35 3.46 -23.99
C GLY A 146 -1.77 3.04 -24.42
N VAL A 147 -1.95 1.78 -24.76
CA VAL A 147 -3.27 1.23 -25.07
C VAL A 147 -4.18 1.23 -23.83
N TYR A 148 -3.69 0.77 -22.68
CA TYR A 148 -4.47 0.77 -21.44
C TYR A 148 -4.68 2.18 -20.86
N GLU A 149 -3.81 3.15 -21.16
CA GLU A 149 -4.04 4.57 -20.84
C GLU A 149 -5.25 5.10 -21.60
N LEU A 150 -5.35 4.79 -22.90
CA LEU A 150 -6.55 5.13 -23.70
C LEU A 150 -7.78 4.40 -23.17
N ALA A 151 -7.68 3.12 -22.81
CA ALA A 151 -8.77 2.36 -22.23
C ALA A 151 -9.31 3.00 -20.93
N GLN A 152 -8.43 3.47 -20.06
CA GLN A 152 -8.82 4.20 -18.87
C GLN A 152 -9.45 5.57 -19.19
N ALA A 153 -8.91 6.30 -20.16
CA ALA A 153 -9.43 7.60 -20.57
C ALA A 153 -10.83 7.52 -21.19
N VAL A 154 -11.16 6.44 -21.91
CA VAL A 154 -12.53 6.22 -22.41
C VAL A 154 -13.51 5.83 -21.30
N GLY A 155 -13.01 5.44 -20.12
CA GLY A 155 -13.81 5.22 -18.91
C GLY A 155 -13.83 3.78 -18.40
N VAL A 156 -12.90 2.92 -18.81
CA VAL A 156 -12.77 1.56 -18.27
C VAL A 156 -11.79 1.54 -17.10
N SER A 157 -12.28 1.20 -15.91
CA SER A 157 -11.45 1.04 -14.72
C SER A 157 -10.42 -0.09 -14.91
N PRO A 158 -9.19 0.03 -14.39
CA PRO A 158 -8.27 -1.11 -14.27
C PRO A 158 -8.91 -2.31 -13.56
N TRP A 159 -9.83 -2.03 -12.64
CA TRP A 159 -10.53 -2.99 -11.80
C TRP A 159 -11.82 -3.54 -12.41
N TYR A 160 -12.11 -3.22 -13.68
CA TYR A 160 -13.36 -3.62 -14.35
C TYR A 160 -13.68 -5.11 -14.19
N TRP A 161 -12.64 -5.95 -14.16
CA TRP A 161 -12.80 -7.38 -14.02
C TRP A 161 -12.61 -7.86 -12.56
N TRP A 162 -11.58 -7.37 -11.86
CA TRP A 162 -11.25 -7.82 -10.49
C TRP A 162 -12.16 -7.22 -9.40
N ALA A 163 -12.84 -6.12 -9.67
CA ALA A 163 -13.83 -5.52 -8.76
C ALA A 163 -15.15 -5.17 -9.46
N ASP A 164 -15.39 -5.79 -10.63
CA ASP A 164 -16.67 -5.71 -11.36
C ASP A 164 -17.18 -4.29 -11.63
N VAL A 165 -16.25 -3.36 -11.80
CA VAL A 165 -16.57 -1.95 -12.03
C VAL A 165 -17.11 -1.77 -13.45
N ALA A 166 -18.41 -1.56 -13.58
CA ALA A 166 -19.04 -1.30 -14.85
C ALA A 166 -18.74 0.13 -15.35
N PRO A 167 -18.24 0.30 -16.58
CA PRO A 167 -18.02 1.63 -17.14
C PRO A 167 -19.36 2.35 -17.41
N GLU A 168 -19.32 3.68 -17.33
CA GLU A 168 -20.43 4.50 -17.76
C GLU A 168 -20.63 4.38 -19.28
N LYS A 169 -21.89 4.21 -19.71
CA LYS A 169 -22.23 4.11 -21.13
C LYS A 169 -22.13 5.48 -21.80
N LYS A 170 -21.46 5.52 -22.95
CA LYS A 170 -21.27 6.71 -23.77
C LYS A 170 -21.64 6.40 -25.21
N THR A 171 -22.20 7.38 -25.93
CA THR A 171 -22.59 7.20 -27.33
C THR A 171 -21.47 7.55 -28.30
N ASN A 172 -20.64 8.52 -27.92
CA ASN A 172 -19.49 8.94 -28.69
C ASN A 172 -18.22 8.96 -27.84
N LEU A 173 -17.07 8.76 -28.47
CA LEU A 173 -15.75 8.88 -27.86
C LEU A 173 -14.88 9.72 -28.80
N ILE A 174 -14.62 10.96 -28.42
CA ILE A 174 -13.83 11.93 -29.17
C ILE A 174 -12.55 12.24 -28.42
N VAL A 175 -11.42 11.86 -28.96
CA VAL A 175 -10.10 12.14 -28.40
C VAL A 175 -9.65 13.51 -28.83
N THR A 176 -9.32 14.39 -27.88
CA THR A 176 -8.82 15.75 -28.16
C THR A 176 -7.49 15.69 -28.93
N ALA A 177 -7.33 16.54 -29.93
CA ALA A 177 -6.11 16.64 -30.73
C ALA A 177 -4.88 16.93 -29.87
N GLY A 178 -3.71 16.47 -30.32
CA GLY A 178 -2.42 16.72 -29.69
C GLY A 178 -1.61 15.46 -29.40
N ALA A 179 -0.40 15.67 -28.90
CA ALA A 179 0.53 14.64 -28.48
C ALA A 179 0.64 14.60 -26.94
N ARG A 180 0.57 13.42 -26.37
CA ARG A 180 0.63 13.16 -24.92
C ARG A 180 1.72 12.12 -24.64
N PRO A 181 2.94 12.57 -24.30
CA PRO A 181 4.02 11.67 -23.88
C PRO A 181 3.83 11.26 -22.42
N TYR A 182 4.23 10.01 -22.10
CA TYR A 182 4.19 9.42 -20.76
C TYR A 182 5.49 8.65 -20.50
N GLY A 183 5.90 8.62 -19.24
CA GLY A 183 7.12 7.94 -18.81
C GLY A 183 8.38 8.78 -19.00
N PRO A 184 9.57 8.25 -18.69
CA PRO A 184 9.75 6.90 -18.12
C PRO A 184 9.20 6.80 -16.68
N PRO A 185 8.90 5.57 -16.21
CA PRO A 185 8.42 5.38 -14.84
C PRO A 185 9.47 5.77 -13.80
N SER A 186 9.02 6.22 -12.63
CA SER A 186 9.89 6.58 -11.50
C SER A 186 10.64 5.38 -10.92
N VAL A 187 10.05 4.19 -10.97
CA VAL A 187 10.64 2.93 -10.51
C VAL A 187 10.69 1.95 -11.69
N LYS A 188 11.85 1.35 -11.93
CA LYS A 188 12.08 0.51 -13.12
C LYS A 188 11.22 -0.77 -13.12
N TYR A 189 11.29 -1.55 -12.05
CA TYR A 189 10.50 -2.76 -11.85
C TYR A 189 9.51 -2.54 -10.73
N ARG A 190 8.24 -2.72 -11.00
CA ARG A 190 7.14 -2.43 -10.07
C ARG A 190 6.06 -3.47 -10.23
N GLY A 191 5.59 -3.99 -9.11
CA GLY A 191 4.63 -5.08 -9.17
C GLY A 191 4.19 -5.61 -7.82
N ILE A 192 3.70 -6.82 -7.84
CA ILE A 192 3.08 -7.47 -6.69
C ILE A 192 3.71 -8.82 -6.40
N PHE A 193 3.53 -9.26 -5.15
CA PHE A 193 3.76 -10.61 -4.70
C PHE A 193 2.45 -11.23 -4.21
N ILE A 194 2.04 -12.33 -4.81
CA ILE A 194 0.94 -13.17 -4.34
C ILE A 194 1.53 -14.12 -3.31
N ASN A 195 1.25 -13.91 -2.03
CA ASN A 195 1.98 -14.60 -0.96
C ASN A 195 1.10 -15.37 0.02
N ASP A 196 -0.18 -15.07 0.13
CA ASP A 196 -1.08 -15.70 1.11
C ASP A 196 -2.29 -16.29 0.39
N GLU A 197 -2.05 -16.88 -0.76
CA GLU A 197 -3.04 -17.39 -1.70
C GLU A 197 -3.94 -18.50 -1.14
N ASP A 198 -3.56 -19.13 -0.07
CA ASP A 198 -4.39 -20.11 0.65
C ASP A 198 -5.56 -19.47 1.40
N TRP A 199 -5.53 -18.13 1.59
CA TRP A 199 -6.64 -17.43 2.24
C TRP A 199 -7.88 -17.39 1.34
N GLY A 200 -7.76 -17.09 0.05
CA GLY A 200 -8.89 -16.96 -0.88
C GLY A 200 -8.59 -17.24 -2.34
N LEU A 201 -7.50 -16.72 -2.89
CA LEU A 201 -7.21 -16.77 -4.32
C LEU A 201 -7.09 -18.20 -4.84
N GLN A 202 -6.38 -19.09 -4.13
CA GLN A 202 -6.20 -20.48 -4.54
C GLN A 202 -7.52 -21.27 -4.47
N PRO A 203 -8.30 -21.24 -3.36
CA PRO A 203 -9.60 -21.91 -3.33
C PRO A 203 -10.58 -21.41 -4.39
N TRP A 204 -10.56 -20.10 -4.69
CA TRP A 204 -11.39 -19.52 -5.74
C TRP A 204 -10.93 -19.96 -7.15
N ALA A 205 -9.65 -19.85 -7.46
CA ALA A 205 -9.09 -20.28 -8.74
C ALA A 205 -9.36 -21.77 -8.97
N ALA A 206 -8.99 -22.61 -8.01
CA ALA A 206 -9.06 -24.06 -8.12
C ALA A 206 -10.48 -24.62 -8.25
N LYS A 207 -11.50 -23.96 -7.68
CA LYS A 207 -12.85 -24.52 -7.55
C LYS A 207 -13.95 -23.67 -8.20
N THR A 208 -13.65 -22.45 -8.60
CA THR A 208 -14.63 -21.53 -9.18
C THR A 208 -14.22 -21.04 -10.56
N PHE A 209 -12.99 -20.51 -10.71
CA PHE A 209 -12.58 -19.87 -11.96
C PHE A 209 -11.88 -20.79 -12.95
N GLU A 210 -11.00 -21.68 -12.48
CA GLU A 210 -10.18 -22.58 -13.31
C GLU A 210 -10.20 -24.03 -12.79
N PRO A 211 -11.40 -24.61 -12.57
CA PRO A 211 -11.55 -25.94 -11.94
C PRO A 211 -10.96 -27.07 -12.78
N GLU A 212 -10.75 -26.86 -14.07
CA GLU A 212 -10.08 -27.81 -14.97
C GLU A 212 -8.59 -28.01 -14.64
N VAL A 213 -7.95 -26.99 -14.06
CA VAL A 213 -6.57 -27.05 -13.54
C VAL A 213 -6.58 -27.46 -12.09
N GLY A 214 -7.60 -27.02 -11.32
CA GLY A 214 -7.74 -27.30 -9.89
C GLY A 214 -6.72 -26.54 -9.03
N ASP A 215 -6.20 -25.41 -9.55
CA ASP A 215 -5.15 -24.58 -8.92
C ASP A 215 -5.13 -23.18 -9.52
N ILE A 216 -4.14 -22.36 -9.16
CA ILE A 216 -3.85 -21.09 -9.82
C ILE A 216 -3.12 -21.41 -11.14
N GLY A 217 -3.88 -21.45 -12.21
CA GLY A 217 -3.39 -21.84 -13.53
C GLY A 217 -3.17 -20.66 -14.49
N PRO A 218 -2.88 -20.94 -15.77
CA PRO A 218 -2.53 -19.92 -16.76
C PRO A 218 -3.66 -18.92 -17.04
N ARG A 219 -4.93 -19.31 -16.91
CA ARG A 219 -6.05 -18.35 -17.06
C ARG A 219 -6.13 -17.36 -15.89
N THR A 220 -5.88 -17.84 -14.69
CA THR A 220 -5.82 -16.97 -13.51
C THR A 220 -4.67 -15.99 -13.63
N TYR A 221 -3.46 -16.46 -13.96
CA TYR A 221 -2.32 -15.58 -14.18
C TYR A 221 -2.53 -14.60 -15.35
N ALA A 222 -3.21 -14.99 -16.44
CA ALA A 222 -3.55 -14.06 -17.52
C ALA A 222 -4.37 -12.88 -17.01
N LYS A 223 -5.34 -13.12 -16.10
CA LYS A 223 -6.15 -12.05 -15.49
C LYS A 223 -5.34 -11.18 -14.53
N VAL A 224 -4.39 -11.77 -13.82
CA VAL A 224 -3.44 -11.00 -12.99
C VAL A 224 -2.55 -10.13 -13.88
N PHE A 225 -1.98 -10.67 -14.95
CA PHE A 225 -1.07 -9.96 -15.83
C PHE A 225 -1.76 -8.83 -16.60
N GLU A 226 -3.00 -9.04 -17.05
CA GLU A 226 -3.84 -7.97 -17.61
C GLU A 226 -4.02 -6.82 -16.60
N LEU A 227 -4.36 -7.12 -15.35
CA LEU A 227 -4.49 -6.11 -14.29
C LEU A 227 -3.17 -5.36 -14.08
N MET A 228 -2.04 -6.06 -14.03
CA MET A 228 -0.73 -5.42 -13.87
C MET A 228 -0.45 -4.43 -15.00
N LEU A 229 -0.70 -4.80 -16.26
CA LEU A 229 -0.51 -3.89 -17.38
C LEU A 229 -1.45 -2.67 -17.31
N ARG A 230 -2.70 -2.86 -16.91
CA ARG A 230 -3.66 -1.76 -16.71
C ARG A 230 -3.22 -0.80 -15.60
N LEU A 231 -2.55 -1.30 -14.58
CA LEU A 231 -1.95 -0.51 -13.49
C LEU A 231 -0.51 -0.04 -13.80
N LYS A 232 -0.02 -0.23 -15.03
CA LYS A 232 1.35 0.09 -15.47
C LYS A 232 2.43 -0.57 -14.62
N ALA A 233 2.14 -1.76 -14.07
CA ALA A 233 3.11 -2.64 -13.44
C ALA A 233 3.72 -3.61 -14.46
N ASN A 234 4.90 -4.15 -14.15
CA ASN A 234 5.64 -5.00 -15.07
C ASN A 234 6.22 -6.27 -14.42
N THR A 235 6.07 -6.44 -13.11
CA THR A 235 6.74 -7.52 -12.36
C THR A 235 5.74 -8.26 -11.46
N VAL A 236 5.85 -9.59 -11.41
CA VAL A 236 5.07 -10.43 -10.49
C VAL A 236 5.98 -11.45 -9.81
N TRP A 237 5.86 -11.57 -8.49
CA TRP A 237 6.29 -12.74 -7.74
C TRP A 237 5.07 -13.63 -7.55
N PRO A 238 5.12 -14.89 -8.05
CA PRO A 238 3.95 -15.75 -8.07
C PRO A 238 3.63 -16.35 -6.70
N ALA A 239 2.45 -16.96 -6.59
CA ALA A 239 1.99 -17.74 -5.46
C ALA A 239 3.01 -18.83 -5.06
N MET A 240 3.19 -19.05 -3.73
CA MET A 240 4.28 -19.88 -3.25
C MET A 240 3.94 -20.86 -2.13
N HIS A 241 2.78 -20.79 -1.53
CA HIS A 241 2.42 -21.65 -0.41
C HIS A 241 2.15 -23.09 -0.82
N ALA A 242 2.14 -24.00 0.16
CA ALA A 242 1.98 -25.43 -0.10
C ALA A 242 0.62 -25.84 -0.67
N CYS A 243 -0.39 -24.98 -0.58
CA CYS A 243 -1.71 -25.19 -1.17
C CYS A 243 -1.70 -25.06 -2.70
N THR A 244 -0.69 -24.37 -3.26
CA THR A 244 -0.53 -24.08 -4.67
C THR A 244 0.66 -24.85 -5.23
N LYS A 245 0.55 -25.39 -6.45
CA LYS A 245 1.71 -25.91 -7.17
C LYS A 245 2.62 -24.76 -7.60
N PRO A 246 3.93 -24.98 -7.65
CA PRO A 246 4.87 -23.98 -8.10
C PRO A 246 4.49 -23.38 -9.46
N PHE A 247 4.70 -22.08 -9.66
CA PHE A 247 4.37 -21.38 -10.90
C PHE A 247 4.82 -22.14 -12.18
N ASN A 248 6.04 -22.66 -12.16
CA ASN A 248 6.63 -23.39 -13.28
C ASN A 248 6.19 -24.87 -13.38
N HIS A 249 5.32 -25.34 -12.47
CA HIS A 249 4.70 -26.66 -12.60
C HIS A 249 3.79 -26.73 -13.82
N TYR A 250 3.12 -25.64 -14.14
CA TYR A 250 2.31 -25.48 -15.35
C TYR A 250 3.14 -24.76 -16.43
N PRO A 251 3.60 -25.47 -17.49
CA PRO A 251 4.49 -24.87 -18.50
C PRO A 251 3.91 -23.64 -19.19
N GLN A 252 2.59 -23.54 -19.29
CA GLN A 252 1.89 -22.41 -19.90
C GLN A 252 2.00 -21.14 -19.08
N ASN A 253 2.19 -21.20 -17.76
CA ASN A 253 2.27 -19.99 -16.93
C ASN A 253 3.39 -19.04 -17.38
N LYS A 254 4.60 -19.56 -17.64
CA LYS A 254 5.73 -18.74 -18.11
C LYS A 254 5.54 -18.23 -19.54
N VAL A 255 4.82 -18.99 -20.39
CA VAL A 255 4.47 -18.55 -21.74
C VAL A 255 3.48 -17.39 -21.68
N VAL A 256 2.45 -17.51 -20.83
CA VAL A 256 1.47 -16.43 -20.63
C VAL A 256 2.15 -15.19 -20.02
N ALA A 257 3.12 -15.36 -19.11
CA ALA A 257 3.88 -14.23 -18.58
C ALA A 257 4.64 -13.49 -19.68
N ASP A 258 5.28 -14.21 -20.60
CA ASP A 258 5.98 -13.60 -21.75
C ASP A 258 5.00 -12.98 -22.75
N ASP A 259 3.88 -13.64 -23.04
CA ASP A 259 2.81 -13.10 -23.89
C ASP A 259 2.29 -11.75 -23.40
N TYR A 260 2.17 -11.58 -22.08
CA TYR A 260 1.80 -10.32 -21.43
C TYR A 260 2.99 -9.42 -21.10
N ALA A 261 4.20 -9.80 -21.52
CA ALA A 261 5.45 -9.07 -21.26
C ALA A 261 5.72 -8.80 -19.76
N ILE A 262 5.30 -9.69 -18.87
CA ILE A 262 5.52 -9.59 -17.43
C ILE A 262 6.88 -10.19 -17.08
N VAL A 263 7.65 -9.44 -16.31
CA VAL A 263 8.94 -9.87 -15.76
C VAL A 263 8.67 -10.74 -14.53
N MET A 264 9.03 -12.00 -14.58
CA MET A 264 8.84 -12.91 -13.44
C MET A 264 10.00 -12.80 -12.45
N GLY A 265 9.65 -12.63 -11.18
CA GLY A 265 10.60 -12.70 -10.08
C GLY A 265 10.23 -13.82 -9.11
N SER A 266 10.90 -13.85 -7.97
CA SER A 266 10.56 -14.73 -6.86
C SER A 266 10.97 -14.12 -5.53
N SER A 267 10.36 -14.59 -4.45
CA SER A 267 10.58 -14.03 -3.12
C SER A 267 12.00 -14.33 -2.58
N HIS A 268 12.30 -13.69 -1.45
CA HIS A 268 13.54 -13.95 -0.66
C HIS A 268 13.69 -15.40 -0.21
N ALA A 269 12.61 -16.17 -0.16
CA ALA A 269 12.63 -17.59 0.20
C ALA A 269 12.84 -18.52 -1.01
N GLU A 270 12.75 -18.00 -2.23
CA GLU A 270 12.71 -18.74 -3.48
C GLU A 270 13.85 -18.34 -4.45
N PRO A 271 15.13 -18.52 -4.05
CA PRO A 271 16.24 -18.10 -4.89
C PRO A 271 16.21 -18.80 -6.25
N MET A 272 16.66 -18.08 -7.29
CA MET A 272 16.79 -18.56 -8.66
C MET A 272 15.47 -19.05 -9.27
N LEU A 273 14.35 -18.40 -8.95
CA LEU A 273 12.98 -18.72 -9.41
C LEU A 273 12.54 -20.15 -9.00
N ARG A 274 13.03 -20.65 -7.87
CA ARG A 274 12.70 -21.97 -7.36
C ARG A 274 11.82 -21.90 -6.14
N ASN A 275 10.57 -22.37 -6.26
CA ASN A 275 9.72 -22.63 -5.11
C ASN A 275 10.23 -23.88 -4.37
N ASN A 276 10.96 -23.70 -3.30
CA ASN A 276 11.56 -24.80 -2.57
C ASN A 276 10.56 -25.63 -1.73
N VAL A 277 9.36 -25.12 -1.52
CA VAL A 277 8.27 -25.85 -0.83
C VAL A 277 7.74 -26.97 -1.71
N GLY A 278 7.46 -26.68 -2.98
CA GLY A 278 6.86 -27.62 -3.91
C GLY A 278 7.85 -28.33 -4.84
N GLU A 279 9.09 -27.83 -4.98
CA GLU A 279 10.06 -28.34 -5.99
C GLU A 279 11.31 -29.03 -5.37
N TRP A 280 11.60 -28.85 -4.09
CA TRP A 280 12.69 -29.58 -3.44
C TRP A 280 12.22 -30.98 -3.04
N THR A 281 12.70 -32.02 -3.75
CA THR A 281 12.24 -33.40 -3.58
C THR A 281 13.15 -34.28 -2.71
N ALA A 282 14.35 -33.81 -2.41
CA ALA A 282 15.25 -34.47 -1.48
C ALA A 282 14.84 -34.20 -0.01
N PRO A 283 15.35 -34.97 0.97
CA PRO A 283 15.08 -34.67 2.38
C PRO A 283 15.35 -33.20 2.73
N PRO A 284 14.52 -32.55 3.56
CA PRO A 284 14.66 -31.14 3.90
C PRO A 284 16.06 -30.77 4.45
N GLY A 285 16.71 -31.68 5.19
CA GLY A 285 18.07 -31.49 5.72
C GLY A 285 19.16 -31.42 4.65
N GLU A 286 18.89 -31.86 3.44
CA GLU A 286 19.80 -31.75 2.29
C GLU A 286 19.71 -30.42 1.57
N TYR A 287 18.74 -29.56 1.87
CA TYR A 287 18.71 -28.17 1.44
C TYR A 287 19.71 -27.35 2.30
N ASN A 288 20.98 -27.76 2.19
CA ASN A 288 22.07 -27.30 3.04
C ASN A 288 23.32 -27.08 2.20
N TYR A 289 23.72 -25.82 2.05
CA TYR A 289 24.84 -25.45 1.17
C TYR A 289 26.20 -25.90 1.69
N VAL A 290 26.34 -26.16 2.99
CA VAL A 290 27.59 -26.63 3.59
C VAL A 290 27.84 -28.12 3.29
N THR A 291 26.77 -28.94 3.33
CA THR A 291 26.90 -30.40 3.20
C THR A 291 26.49 -30.91 1.81
N ASN A 292 25.69 -30.16 1.06
CA ASN A 292 25.14 -30.57 -0.25
C ASN A 292 25.19 -29.43 -1.29
N ARG A 293 26.35 -28.76 -1.41
CA ARG A 293 26.53 -27.63 -2.34
C ARG A 293 26.17 -27.99 -3.78
N GLU A 294 26.66 -29.12 -4.29
CA GLU A 294 26.46 -29.53 -5.67
C GLU A 294 24.96 -29.89 -5.95
N GLY A 295 24.29 -30.54 -5.03
CA GLY A 295 22.88 -30.85 -5.16
C GLY A 295 22.01 -29.58 -5.21
N VAL A 296 22.29 -28.61 -4.36
CA VAL A 296 21.57 -27.30 -4.37
C VAL A 296 21.90 -26.51 -5.64
N ARG A 297 23.16 -26.49 -6.09
CA ARG A 297 23.52 -25.84 -7.36
C ARG A 297 22.82 -26.46 -8.56
N ALA A 298 22.81 -27.79 -8.67
CA ALA A 298 22.13 -28.50 -9.75
C ALA A 298 20.61 -28.27 -9.72
N TYR A 299 20.02 -28.10 -8.53
CA TYR A 299 18.62 -27.71 -8.37
C TYR A 299 18.33 -26.33 -8.97
N TRP A 300 19.17 -25.31 -8.70
CA TRP A 300 19.03 -23.99 -9.30
C TRP A 300 19.33 -24.00 -10.82
N GLU A 301 20.38 -24.69 -11.24
CA GLU A 301 20.81 -24.74 -12.64
C GLU A 301 19.70 -25.26 -13.56
N ARG A 302 18.98 -26.30 -13.15
CA ARG A 302 17.83 -26.81 -13.94
C ARG A 302 16.80 -25.75 -14.22
N ARG A 303 16.45 -24.89 -13.26
CA ARG A 303 15.49 -23.79 -13.45
C ARG A 303 16.03 -22.70 -14.38
N ILE A 304 17.30 -22.35 -14.24
CA ILE A 304 17.92 -21.34 -15.09
C ILE A 304 17.96 -21.80 -16.56
N VAL A 305 18.30 -23.06 -16.81
CA VAL A 305 18.27 -23.66 -18.16
C VAL A 305 16.85 -23.64 -18.73
N GLU A 306 15.85 -23.93 -17.91
CA GLU A 306 14.45 -23.96 -18.35
C GLU A 306 13.89 -22.56 -18.64
N ASN A 307 14.26 -21.54 -17.87
CA ASN A 307 13.66 -20.21 -17.92
C ASN A 307 14.56 -19.10 -18.43
N GLY A 308 15.84 -19.38 -18.73
CA GLY A 308 16.84 -18.35 -19.04
C GLY A 308 16.57 -17.52 -20.29
N HIS A 309 15.67 -17.96 -21.18
CA HIS A 309 15.27 -17.23 -22.38
C HIS A 309 14.05 -16.31 -22.17
N PHE A 310 13.37 -16.40 -21.01
CA PHE A 310 12.30 -15.49 -20.65
C PHE A 310 12.85 -14.27 -19.88
N GLU A 311 12.07 -13.20 -19.80
CA GLU A 311 12.44 -12.01 -19.04
C GLU A 311 12.17 -12.22 -17.55
N ASN A 312 13.25 -12.29 -16.75
CA ASN A 312 13.20 -12.60 -15.32
C ASN A 312 14.06 -11.65 -14.49
N ILE A 313 13.72 -11.52 -13.21
CA ILE A 313 14.61 -10.99 -12.15
C ILE A 313 15.00 -12.16 -11.25
N TYR A 314 16.30 -12.45 -11.14
CA TYR A 314 16.75 -13.57 -10.34
C TYR A 314 17.03 -13.15 -8.90
N THR A 315 16.32 -13.76 -7.95
CA THR A 315 16.62 -13.61 -6.52
C THR A 315 17.89 -14.38 -6.17
N LEU A 316 18.87 -13.68 -5.65
CA LEU A 316 20.11 -14.25 -5.14
C LEU A 316 20.02 -14.47 -3.62
N GLY A 317 20.86 -15.37 -3.15
CA GLY A 317 20.94 -15.76 -1.75
C GLY A 317 20.37 -17.15 -1.49
N MET A 318 20.24 -17.48 -0.23
CA MET A 318 19.65 -18.73 0.22
C MET A 318 19.15 -18.54 1.64
N ARG A 319 17.94 -19.02 1.91
CA ARG A 319 17.39 -19.26 3.25
C ARG A 319 17.07 -20.75 3.41
N GLY A 320 16.34 -21.16 4.39
CA GLY A 320 15.83 -22.53 4.49
C GLY A 320 14.61 -22.77 3.61
N ILE A 321 14.05 -23.97 3.68
CA ILE A 321 12.80 -24.31 2.98
C ILE A 321 11.68 -23.49 3.61
N HIS A 322 10.78 -22.99 2.76
CA HIS A 322 9.80 -22.00 3.11
C HIS A 322 10.50 -20.78 3.76
N ASP A 323 9.91 -19.92 4.47
CA ASP A 323 10.53 -18.76 5.08
C ASP A 323 11.41 -19.07 6.33
N SER A 324 12.05 -20.25 6.39
CA SER A 324 12.89 -20.65 7.51
C SER A 324 14.35 -20.16 7.38
N ARG A 325 15.12 -20.22 8.47
CA ARG A 325 16.53 -19.84 8.46
C ARG A 325 17.38 -20.86 7.70
N MET A 326 18.50 -20.37 7.10
CA MET A 326 19.49 -21.20 6.44
C MET A 326 20.05 -22.28 7.38
N GLN A 327 20.06 -23.52 6.91
CA GLN A 327 20.63 -24.66 7.63
C GLN A 327 22.14 -24.77 7.36
N GLY A 328 22.89 -25.32 8.30
CA GLY A 328 24.33 -25.59 8.24
C GLY A 328 25.16 -24.63 9.07
N PRO A 329 25.33 -23.35 8.70
CA PRO A 329 26.16 -22.43 9.45
C PRO A 329 25.65 -22.18 10.87
N LYS A 330 26.54 -22.20 11.85
CA LYS A 330 26.20 -22.01 13.28
C LYS A 330 26.34 -20.56 13.73
N THR A 331 27.27 -19.81 13.16
CA THR A 331 27.54 -18.41 13.50
C THR A 331 27.20 -17.47 12.36
N ASP A 332 27.00 -16.18 12.66
CA ASP A 332 26.73 -15.16 11.64
C ASP A 332 27.91 -14.99 10.69
N ALA A 333 29.15 -15.09 11.18
CA ALA A 333 30.35 -15.06 10.34
C ALA A 333 30.39 -16.23 9.33
N GLU A 334 29.93 -17.42 9.73
CA GLU A 334 29.78 -18.55 8.81
C GLU A 334 28.66 -18.32 7.80
N ARG A 335 27.52 -17.80 8.24
CA ARG A 335 26.40 -17.46 7.35
C ARG A 335 26.81 -16.46 6.30
N ILE A 336 27.54 -15.41 6.66
CA ILE A 336 28.08 -14.41 5.74
C ILE A 336 28.97 -15.10 4.68
N ARG A 337 29.97 -15.89 5.09
CA ARG A 337 30.85 -16.60 4.14
C ARG A 337 30.09 -17.52 3.19
N VAL A 338 29.11 -18.28 3.70
CA VAL A 338 28.28 -19.16 2.88
C VAL A 338 27.43 -18.37 1.89
N LEU A 339 26.82 -17.27 2.31
CA LEU A 339 26.02 -16.41 1.41
C LEU A 339 26.87 -15.77 0.30
N GLU A 340 28.08 -15.29 0.62
CA GLU A 340 29.02 -14.76 -0.38
C GLU A 340 29.45 -15.84 -1.39
N GLN A 341 29.64 -17.09 -0.94
CA GLN A 341 29.86 -18.20 -1.86
C GLN A 341 28.63 -18.53 -2.70
N VAL A 342 27.43 -18.49 -2.11
CA VAL A 342 26.15 -18.68 -2.82
C VAL A 342 26.00 -17.63 -3.92
N PHE A 343 26.25 -16.34 -3.64
CA PHE A 343 26.21 -15.29 -4.67
C PHE A 343 27.18 -15.59 -5.81
N THR A 344 28.41 -16.00 -5.49
CA THR A 344 29.44 -16.35 -6.51
C THR A 344 28.94 -17.47 -7.41
N ASP A 345 28.40 -18.53 -6.82
CA ASP A 345 27.97 -19.73 -7.58
C ASP A 345 26.71 -19.46 -8.40
N GLN A 346 25.73 -18.76 -7.83
CA GLN A 346 24.50 -18.38 -8.54
C GLN A 346 24.81 -17.48 -9.74
N ARG A 347 25.68 -16.50 -9.58
CA ARG A 347 26.12 -15.62 -10.67
C ARG A 347 26.90 -16.37 -11.75
N ALA A 348 27.71 -17.36 -11.38
CA ALA A 348 28.40 -18.22 -12.36
C ALA A 348 27.40 -19.03 -13.21
N LEU A 349 26.29 -19.50 -12.62
CA LEU A 349 25.21 -20.17 -13.35
C LEU A 349 24.49 -19.20 -14.29
N LEU A 350 24.20 -17.97 -13.86
CA LEU A 350 23.59 -16.93 -14.70
C LEU A 350 24.50 -16.54 -15.86
N ALA A 351 25.80 -16.37 -15.61
CA ALA A 351 26.78 -16.08 -16.66
C ALA A 351 26.87 -17.20 -17.72
N ARG A 352 26.74 -18.45 -17.29
CA ARG A 352 26.79 -19.62 -18.16
C ARG A 352 25.56 -19.80 -19.03
N HIS A 353 24.37 -19.58 -18.49
CA HIS A 353 23.10 -20.01 -19.09
C HIS A 353 22.18 -18.87 -19.53
N VAL A 354 22.39 -17.64 -19.06
CA VAL A 354 21.53 -16.49 -19.38
C VAL A 354 22.30 -15.44 -20.18
N ASN A 355 23.34 -14.85 -19.62
CA ASN A 355 24.16 -13.86 -20.30
C ASN A 355 25.59 -13.87 -19.73
N PRO A 356 26.64 -14.07 -20.55
CA PRO A 356 28.03 -14.08 -20.10
C PRO A 356 28.44 -12.77 -19.40
N ARG A 357 27.81 -11.66 -19.75
CA ARG A 357 27.87 -10.40 -19.01
C ARG A 357 26.83 -10.39 -17.89
N VAL A 358 27.15 -11.07 -16.78
CA VAL A 358 26.22 -11.32 -15.69
C VAL A 358 25.67 -10.03 -15.03
N GLU A 359 26.40 -8.94 -15.14
CA GLU A 359 25.99 -7.60 -14.69
C GLU A 359 24.82 -7.02 -15.50
N GLN A 360 24.51 -7.61 -16.65
CA GLN A 360 23.34 -7.24 -17.46
C GLN A 360 22.11 -8.10 -17.16
N VAL A 361 22.26 -9.17 -16.39
CA VAL A 361 21.15 -10.00 -15.95
C VAL A 361 20.49 -9.30 -14.76
N PRO A 362 19.17 -9.05 -14.78
CA PRO A 362 18.48 -8.49 -13.61
C PRO A 362 18.58 -9.43 -12.40
N GLN A 363 19.17 -8.94 -11.32
CA GLN A 363 19.44 -9.69 -10.10
C GLN A 363 19.04 -8.86 -8.89
N MET A 364 18.50 -9.50 -7.88
CA MET A 364 18.16 -8.85 -6.63
C MET A 364 18.53 -9.70 -5.41
N PHE A 365 18.72 -9.03 -4.29
CA PHE A 365 18.92 -9.63 -2.98
C PHE A 365 17.99 -8.94 -1.98
N CYS A 366 17.06 -9.68 -1.38
CA CYS A 366 16.14 -9.15 -0.38
C CYS A 366 16.70 -9.41 1.03
N ALA A 367 17.03 -8.34 1.74
CA ALA A 367 17.58 -8.38 3.10
C ALA A 367 16.47 -8.58 4.15
N TYR A 368 15.72 -9.69 4.05
CA TYR A 368 14.54 -9.95 4.87
C TYR A 368 14.86 -10.62 6.21
N LYS A 369 14.19 -10.21 7.27
CA LYS A 369 14.36 -10.74 8.64
C LYS A 369 15.82 -10.76 9.10
N GLU A 370 16.31 -11.92 9.53
CA GLU A 370 17.69 -12.11 10.03
C GLU A 370 18.78 -11.80 8.99
N VAL A 371 18.46 -11.81 7.72
CA VAL A 371 19.43 -11.53 6.66
C VAL A 371 19.79 -10.04 6.62
N LEU A 372 18.90 -9.14 7.06
CA LEU A 372 19.21 -7.72 7.24
C LEU A 372 20.30 -7.52 8.31
N ASP A 373 20.27 -8.29 9.39
CA ASP A 373 21.31 -8.22 10.42
C ASP A 373 22.67 -8.72 9.89
N LEU A 374 22.69 -9.73 9.01
CA LEU A 374 23.92 -10.17 8.34
C LEU A 374 24.46 -9.07 7.42
N TYR A 375 23.60 -8.36 6.69
CA TYR A 375 24.01 -7.21 5.88
C TYR A 375 24.63 -6.10 6.75
N ARG A 376 23.97 -5.71 7.82
CA ARG A 376 24.48 -4.72 8.78
C ARG A 376 25.82 -5.14 9.44
N ARG A 377 26.09 -6.45 9.50
CA ARG A 377 27.36 -7.03 10.01
C ARG A 377 28.43 -7.21 8.93
N GLY A 378 28.19 -6.74 7.71
CA GLY A 378 29.17 -6.65 6.64
C GLY A 378 29.11 -7.74 5.58
N LEU A 379 27.96 -8.42 5.38
CA LEU A 379 27.72 -9.26 4.22
C LEU A 379 27.96 -8.45 2.92
N LYS A 380 28.81 -8.96 2.05
CA LYS A 380 29.16 -8.33 0.77
C LYS A 380 28.19 -8.79 -0.32
N VAL A 381 27.33 -7.88 -0.77
CA VAL A 381 26.46 -8.08 -1.92
C VAL A 381 27.15 -7.51 -3.16
N PRO A 382 27.23 -8.23 -4.31
CA PRO A 382 27.86 -7.71 -5.53
C PRO A 382 27.27 -6.37 -5.95
N GLU A 383 28.11 -5.44 -6.44
CA GLU A 383 27.76 -4.03 -6.66
C GLU A 383 26.62 -3.82 -7.67
N ASP A 384 26.46 -4.71 -8.65
CA ASP A 384 25.43 -4.68 -9.70
C ASP A 384 24.12 -5.37 -9.29
N VAL A 385 24.06 -6.01 -8.12
CA VAL A 385 22.85 -6.64 -7.59
C VAL A 385 22.00 -5.61 -6.86
N THR A 386 20.72 -5.50 -7.20
CA THR A 386 19.78 -4.64 -6.50
C THR A 386 19.51 -5.14 -5.08
N ILE A 387 19.68 -4.29 -4.08
CA ILE A 387 19.32 -4.63 -2.69
C ILE A 387 17.89 -4.19 -2.42
N ILE A 388 17.07 -5.13 -1.92
CA ILE A 388 15.67 -4.87 -1.57
C ILE A 388 15.58 -4.71 -0.05
N TRP A 389 15.11 -3.54 0.39
CA TRP A 389 14.79 -3.28 1.80
C TRP A 389 13.36 -3.75 2.08
N PRO A 390 13.16 -4.64 3.06
CA PRO A 390 11.81 -4.98 3.50
C PRO A 390 11.29 -3.92 4.46
N ASP A 391 9.96 -3.81 4.56
CA ASP A 391 9.32 -3.24 5.73
C ASP A 391 9.36 -4.22 6.92
N ASP A 392 8.81 -3.81 8.04
CA ASP A 392 8.69 -4.63 9.25
C ASP A 392 7.45 -5.56 9.24
N ASN A 393 6.84 -5.75 8.07
CA ASN A 393 5.59 -6.44 7.77
C ASN A 393 4.32 -5.67 8.18
N PHE A 394 4.46 -4.47 8.72
CA PHE A 394 3.34 -3.59 9.11
C PHE A 394 3.35 -2.25 8.37
N GLY A 395 4.17 -2.14 7.33
CA GLY A 395 4.23 -0.98 6.47
C GLY A 395 5.33 0.02 6.83
N TYR A 396 6.24 -0.27 7.76
CA TYR A 396 7.35 0.62 8.16
C TYR A 396 8.68 0.08 7.67
N ILE A 397 9.39 0.82 6.81
CA ILE A 397 10.61 0.34 6.15
C ILE A 397 11.77 0.28 7.13
N ARG A 398 12.40 -0.91 7.22
CA ARG A 398 13.41 -1.25 8.24
C ARG A 398 14.79 -0.69 7.99
N ASN A 399 15.11 -0.26 6.77
CA ASN A 399 16.45 0.22 6.44
C ASN A 399 16.42 1.17 5.25
N PHE A 400 17.30 2.15 5.27
CA PHE A 400 17.44 3.14 4.22
C PHE A 400 18.91 3.19 3.79
N ALA A 401 19.15 3.34 2.48
CA ALA A 401 20.48 3.42 1.95
C ALA A 401 21.15 4.76 2.35
N THR A 402 22.34 4.65 2.91
CA THR A 402 23.20 5.82 3.16
C THR A 402 23.61 6.50 1.85
N PRO A 403 24.03 7.78 1.86
CA PRO A 403 24.49 8.45 0.65
C PRO A 403 25.64 7.72 -0.07
N GLU A 404 26.48 6.99 0.66
CA GLU A 404 27.55 6.18 0.07
C GLU A 404 27.01 4.94 -0.62
N GLU A 405 26.09 4.21 0.05
CA GLU A 405 25.43 3.03 -0.54
C GLU A 405 24.64 3.39 -1.79
N GLN A 406 24.00 4.58 -1.86
CA GLN A 406 23.24 5.02 -3.03
C GLN A 406 24.06 5.10 -4.33
N LYS A 407 25.39 5.02 -4.26
CA LYS A 407 26.29 4.99 -5.43
C LYS A 407 26.37 3.61 -6.09
N ARG A 408 25.81 2.56 -5.49
CA ARG A 408 25.82 1.19 -6.04
C ARG A 408 25.17 1.13 -7.42
N ALA A 409 25.80 0.42 -8.35
CA ALA A 409 25.29 0.25 -9.71
C ALA A 409 23.96 -0.52 -9.77
N GLY A 410 23.77 -1.52 -8.90
CA GLY A 410 22.54 -2.28 -8.79
C GLY A 410 21.36 -1.51 -8.17
N GLY A 411 21.66 -0.42 -7.47
CA GLY A 411 20.64 0.39 -6.79
C GLY A 411 19.88 -0.35 -5.70
N PHE A 412 18.71 0.18 -5.34
CA PHE A 412 17.88 -0.30 -4.25
C PHE A 412 16.41 -0.43 -4.66
N GLY A 413 15.71 -1.25 -3.89
CA GLY A 413 14.26 -1.42 -4.01
C GLY A 413 13.60 -1.63 -2.67
N VAL A 414 12.29 -1.88 -2.71
CA VAL A 414 11.46 -2.13 -1.53
C VAL A 414 10.61 -3.38 -1.73
N TYR A 415 10.50 -4.17 -0.68
CA TYR A 415 9.48 -5.19 -0.50
C TYR A 415 8.54 -4.72 0.62
N TYR A 416 7.29 -4.39 0.27
CA TYR A 416 6.31 -3.71 1.11
C TYR A 416 5.09 -4.60 1.35
N HIS A 417 4.52 -4.60 2.57
CA HIS A 417 3.36 -5.41 2.90
C HIS A 417 2.07 -4.58 2.93
N LEU A 418 1.15 -4.90 2.03
CA LEU A 418 -0.26 -4.47 2.11
C LEU A 418 -1.12 -5.51 2.84
N SER A 419 -0.59 -6.70 3.03
CA SER A 419 -1.17 -7.85 3.71
C SER A 419 -0.04 -8.68 4.31
N TYR A 420 -0.26 -9.33 5.45
CA TYR A 420 0.77 -10.13 6.11
C TYR A 420 0.20 -11.28 6.94
N LEU A 421 0.78 -12.47 6.75
CA LEU A 421 0.56 -13.64 7.60
C LEU A 421 1.76 -13.84 8.52
N GLY A 422 1.63 -13.45 9.79
CA GLY A 422 2.73 -13.62 10.74
C GLY A 422 2.54 -12.94 12.09
N ARG A 423 3.62 -12.94 12.87
CA ARG A 423 3.66 -12.31 14.19
C ARG A 423 3.93 -10.81 14.11
N PRO A 424 3.40 -9.97 15.06
CA PRO A 424 2.62 -10.38 16.24
C PRO A 424 1.21 -10.88 15.94
N LEU A 425 0.50 -10.34 14.93
CA LEU A 425 -0.80 -10.78 14.44
C LEU A 425 -0.87 -10.59 12.92
N ALA A 426 -1.57 -11.49 12.22
CA ALA A 426 -1.83 -11.37 10.80
C ALA A 426 -2.89 -10.30 10.49
N TYR A 427 -2.89 -9.80 9.25
CA TYR A 427 -3.97 -8.99 8.68
C TYR A 427 -4.08 -9.34 7.19
N LEU A 428 -5.13 -10.08 6.83
CA LEU A 428 -5.34 -10.71 5.53
C LEU A 428 -6.75 -10.48 4.99
N TRP A 429 -7.72 -10.33 5.90
CA TRP A 429 -9.13 -10.31 5.55
C TRP A 429 -9.57 -8.99 4.93
N LEU A 430 -9.19 -7.84 5.53
CA LEU A 430 -9.50 -6.51 5.01
C LEU A 430 -8.24 -5.69 4.80
N TYR A 431 -8.17 -4.96 3.69
CA TYR A 431 -7.13 -3.99 3.48
C TYR A 431 -7.41 -2.72 4.30
N THR A 432 -6.55 -2.40 5.25
CA THR A 432 -6.77 -1.35 6.25
C THR A 432 -5.61 -0.38 6.41
N THR A 433 -4.58 -0.49 5.58
CA THR A 433 -3.43 0.43 5.59
C THR A 433 -3.79 1.73 4.88
N PRO A 434 -3.72 2.90 5.55
CA PRO A 434 -4.09 4.17 4.92
C PRO A 434 -3.11 4.51 3.80
N PRO A 435 -3.59 5.09 2.68
CA PRO A 435 -2.71 5.59 1.61
C PRO A 435 -1.63 6.54 2.11
N ALA A 436 -1.91 7.33 3.15
CA ALA A 436 -0.98 8.26 3.76
C ALA A 436 0.25 7.56 4.37
N LEU A 437 0.10 6.37 4.97
CA LEU A 437 1.24 5.58 5.47
C LEU A 437 2.08 5.05 4.30
N VAL A 438 1.42 4.52 3.27
CA VAL A 438 2.12 4.06 2.05
C VAL A 438 2.89 5.22 1.44
N TRP A 439 2.29 6.40 1.34
CA TRP A 439 2.93 7.60 0.81
C TRP A 439 4.15 8.03 1.64
N GLU A 440 4.03 8.09 2.94
CA GLU A 440 5.11 8.51 3.84
C GLU A 440 6.33 7.59 3.70
N GLU A 441 6.12 6.28 3.83
CA GLU A 441 7.21 5.31 3.81
C GLU A 441 7.83 5.15 2.42
N MET A 442 7.01 5.13 1.36
CA MET A 442 7.53 4.93 0.00
C MET A 442 8.18 6.19 -0.56
N SER A 443 7.71 7.40 -0.21
CA SER A 443 8.36 8.67 -0.56
C SER A 443 9.73 8.78 0.11
N LYS A 444 9.80 8.38 1.37
CA LYS A 444 11.05 8.33 2.15
C LYS A 444 12.03 7.33 1.54
N ALA A 445 11.59 6.12 1.20
CA ALA A 445 12.43 5.13 0.54
C ALA A 445 12.95 5.61 -0.83
N TYR A 446 12.09 6.22 -1.63
CA TYR A 446 12.46 6.77 -2.94
C TYR A 446 13.50 7.89 -2.80
N ALA A 447 13.33 8.78 -1.83
CA ALA A 447 14.29 9.85 -1.55
C ALA A 447 15.66 9.30 -1.12
N HIS A 448 15.69 8.10 -0.50
CA HIS A 448 16.91 7.40 -0.10
C HIS A 448 17.38 6.36 -1.14
N GLY A 449 16.98 6.50 -2.42
CA GLY A 449 17.55 5.76 -3.54
C GLY A 449 16.85 4.45 -3.92
N ALA A 450 15.75 4.08 -3.29
CA ALA A 450 15.00 2.87 -3.66
C ALA A 450 14.16 3.12 -4.93
N ARG A 451 14.80 3.01 -6.11
CA ARG A 451 14.21 3.37 -7.42
C ARG A 451 14.23 2.23 -8.43
N THR A 452 14.83 1.08 -8.09
CA THR A 452 15.01 -0.01 -9.07
C THR A 452 13.86 -1.00 -9.05
N ILE A 453 13.44 -1.50 -7.88
CA ILE A 453 12.41 -2.54 -7.76
C ILE A 453 11.48 -2.20 -6.59
N TRP A 454 10.17 -2.14 -6.85
CA TRP A 454 9.14 -2.04 -5.82
C TRP A 454 8.16 -3.20 -5.95
N ILE A 455 8.03 -4.01 -4.89
CA ILE A 455 7.09 -5.13 -4.84
C ILE A 455 6.21 -4.99 -3.61
N ALA A 456 4.89 -5.01 -3.83
CA ALA A 456 3.89 -5.07 -2.76
C ALA A 456 3.42 -6.50 -2.55
N ASN A 457 3.53 -7.01 -1.32
CA ASN A 457 2.80 -8.20 -0.90
C ASN A 457 1.32 -7.84 -0.79
N VAL A 458 0.49 -8.43 -1.63
CA VAL A 458 -0.95 -8.16 -1.70
C VAL A 458 -1.82 -9.29 -1.15
N GLY A 459 -1.19 -10.35 -0.63
CA GLY A 459 -1.91 -11.55 -0.22
C GLY A 459 -2.59 -12.21 -1.42
N ASP A 460 -3.90 -12.05 -1.50
CA ASP A 460 -4.77 -12.67 -2.50
C ASP A 460 -5.19 -11.76 -3.66
N LEU A 461 -4.69 -10.55 -3.79
CA LEU A 461 -5.19 -9.44 -4.62
C LEU A 461 -6.43 -8.76 -4.02
N LYS A 462 -7.43 -9.52 -3.62
CA LYS A 462 -8.62 -9.02 -2.92
C LYS A 462 -8.45 -9.25 -1.40
N PRO A 463 -8.76 -8.24 -0.61
CA PRO A 463 -9.37 -6.92 -0.90
C PRO A 463 -8.35 -5.76 -1.01
N ALA A 464 -7.15 -5.98 -1.52
CA ALA A 464 -6.07 -4.99 -1.55
C ALA A 464 -6.10 -4.02 -2.75
N GLU A 465 -7.24 -3.89 -3.45
CA GLU A 465 -7.37 -3.15 -4.70
C GLU A 465 -6.88 -1.70 -4.57
N ILE A 466 -7.41 -0.95 -3.60
CA ILE A 466 -7.10 0.48 -3.41
C ILE A 466 -5.62 0.68 -3.07
N GLY A 467 -5.09 -0.14 -2.17
CA GLY A 467 -3.69 -0.05 -1.76
C GLY A 467 -2.73 -0.44 -2.87
N THR A 468 -3.05 -1.49 -3.63
CA THR A 468 -2.25 -1.94 -4.79
C THR A 468 -2.20 -0.85 -5.86
N GLU A 469 -3.34 -0.24 -6.16
CA GLU A 469 -3.39 0.85 -7.14
C GLU A 469 -2.58 2.06 -6.67
N PHE A 470 -2.76 2.49 -5.43
CA PHE A 470 -2.03 3.64 -4.88
C PHE A 470 -0.51 3.42 -4.92
N PHE A 471 -0.05 2.25 -4.46
CA PHE A 471 1.36 1.86 -4.48
C PHE A 471 1.94 1.86 -5.90
N LEU A 472 1.22 1.29 -6.88
CA LEU A 472 1.68 1.22 -8.26
C LEU A 472 1.63 2.57 -8.98
N GLN A 473 0.65 3.43 -8.67
CA GLN A 473 0.63 4.81 -9.17
C GLN A 473 1.82 5.61 -8.69
N MET A 474 2.21 5.49 -7.41
CA MET A 474 3.45 6.10 -6.89
C MET A 474 4.69 5.55 -7.60
N ALA A 475 4.76 4.25 -7.80
CA ALA A 475 5.89 3.63 -8.50
C ALA A 475 6.00 4.05 -9.97
N TRP A 476 4.86 4.32 -10.62
CA TRP A 476 4.83 4.87 -11.97
C TRP A 476 5.28 6.32 -12.01
N ASP A 477 4.69 7.18 -11.17
CA ASP A 477 5.02 8.61 -11.07
C ASP A 477 5.01 9.09 -9.62
N MET A 478 6.21 9.21 -9.04
CA MET A 478 6.41 9.67 -7.66
C MET A 478 5.95 11.12 -7.41
N ASN A 479 5.79 11.91 -8.46
CA ASN A 479 5.37 13.30 -8.34
C ASN A 479 3.85 13.48 -8.41
N ARG A 480 3.11 12.42 -8.76
CA ARG A 480 1.65 12.49 -8.87
C ARG A 480 1.00 12.78 -7.53
N TRP A 481 1.38 12.00 -6.51
CA TRP A 481 0.84 12.15 -5.17
C TRP A 481 1.87 12.82 -4.27
N ARG A 482 1.54 14.01 -3.86
CA ARG A 482 2.30 14.82 -2.93
C ARG A 482 1.49 15.02 -1.66
N ARG A 483 2.14 15.43 -0.59
CA ARG A 483 1.51 15.72 0.70
C ARG A 483 0.28 16.65 0.58
N ASP A 484 0.38 17.68 -0.25
CA ASP A 484 -0.67 18.70 -0.44
C ASP A 484 -1.89 18.22 -1.24
N ASN A 485 -1.76 17.17 -2.05
CA ASN A 485 -2.86 16.59 -2.83
C ASN A 485 -3.20 15.14 -2.46
N LEU A 486 -2.57 14.59 -1.44
CA LEU A 486 -2.77 13.19 -1.03
C LEU A 486 -4.24 12.82 -0.77
N PRO A 487 -5.08 13.66 -0.12
CA PRO A 487 -6.50 13.36 0.08
C PRO A 487 -7.29 13.27 -1.24
N GLU A 488 -6.79 13.82 -2.33
CA GLU A 488 -7.46 13.80 -3.64
C GLU A 488 -7.46 12.41 -4.27
N PHE A 489 -6.54 11.52 -3.88
CA PHE A 489 -6.48 10.15 -4.38
C PHE A 489 -7.81 9.40 -4.23
N LEU A 490 -8.39 9.41 -3.03
CA LEU A 490 -9.65 8.73 -2.77
C LEU A 490 -10.81 9.38 -3.54
N VAL A 491 -10.78 10.69 -3.77
CA VAL A 491 -11.78 11.40 -4.56
C VAL A 491 -11.67 11.03 -6.04
N GLU A 492 -10.46 11.01 -6.61
CA GLU A 492 -10.21 10.59 -7.99
C GLU A 492 -10.62 9.13 -8.20
N TRP A 493 -10.22 8.24 -7.28
CA TRP A 493 -10.60 6.83 -7.30
C TRP A 493 -12.13 6.68 -7.27
N ALA A 494 -12.81 7.30 -6.31
CA ALA A 494 -14.27 7.21 -6.19
C ALA A 494 -14.99 7.83 -7.39
N THR A 495 -14.45 8.89 -7.98
CA THR A 495 -15.00 9.52 -9.21
C THR A 495 -14.96 8.56 -10.38
N ARG A 496 -13.83 7.87 -10.58
CA ARG A 496 -13.66 6.89 -11.65
C ARG A 496 -14.57 5.68 -11.47
N GLU A 497 -14.65 5.12 -10.26
CA GLU A 497 -15.37 3.87 -10.01
C GLU A 497 -16.89 4.08 -9.91
N PHE A 498 -17.33 5.17 -9.30
CA PHE A 498 -18.74 5.38 -8.93
C PHE A 498 -19.37 6.64 -9.51
N GLY A 499 -18.58 7.49 -10.17
CA GLY A 499 -19.02 8.76 -10.75
C GLY A 499 -18.93 9.94 -9.78
N ALA A 500 -18.84 11.15 -10.33
CA ALA A 500 -18.59 12.38 -9.58
C ALA A 500 -19.66 12.73 -8.53
N GLY A 501 -20.90 12.29 -8.75
CA GLY A 501 -22.05 12.69 -7.89
C GLY A 501 -21.94 12.25 -6.43
N HIS A 502 -21.23 11.17 -6.14
CA HIS A 502 -21.04 10.62 -4.80
C HIS A 502 -19.57 10.55 -4.36
N ALA A 503 -18.64 10.93 -5.22
CA ALA A 503 -17.21 10.69 -5.03
C ALA A 503 -16.66 11.28 -3.73
N THR A 504 -16.97 12.52 -3.42
CA THR A 504 -16.52 13.19 -2.19
C THR A 504 -17.03 12.49 -0.92
N GLU A 505 -18.29 12.03 -0.92
CA GLU A 505 -18.84 11.33 0.22
C GLU A 505 -18.26 9.93 0.37
N ILE A 506 -18.04 9.21 -0.73
CA ILE A 506 -17.38 7.90 -0.75
C ILE A 506 -15.94 8.03 -0.25
N ALA A 507 -15.19 9.03 -0.74
CA ALA A 507 -13.85 9.31 -0.28
C ALA A 507 -13.78 9.60 1.22
N ALA A 508 -14.74 10.39 1.75
CA ALA A 508 -14.83 10.66 3.18
C ALA A 508 -15.20 9.42 4.01
N VAL A 509 -16.01 8.50 3.47
CA VAL A 509 -16.29 7.20 4.12
C VAL A 509 -15.04 6.35 4.18
N MET A 510 -14.26 6.28 3.09
CA MET A 510 -13.03 5.48 3.06
C MET A 510 -11.91 6.11 3.89
N ASP A 511 -11.76 7.42 3.92
CA ASP A 511 -10.81 8.09 4.81
C ASP A 511 -11.11 7.75 6.29
N GLN A 512 -12.37 7.88 6.71
CA GLN A 512 -12.77 7.51 8.07
C GLN A 512 -12.59 6.01 8.36
N PHE A 513 -12.84 5.14 7.39
CA PHE A 513 -12.56 3.71 7.48
C PHE A 513 -11.08 3.44 7.74
N TYR A 514 -10.17 4.08 7.00
CA TYR A 514 -8.73 3.93 7.20
C TYR A 514 -8.28 4.48 8.56
N ARG A 515 -8.75 5.66 8.98
CA ARG A 515 -8.42 6.25 10.29
C ARG A 515 -8.81 5.34 11.45
N LEU A 516 -10.03 4.81 11.46
CA LEU A 516 -10.51 3.90 12.52
C LEU A 516 -9.72 2.58 12.55
N ASN A 517 -9.37 2.06 11.38
CA ASN A 517 -8.60 0.82 11.27
C ASN A 517 -7.11 1.02 11.54
N TYR A 518 -6.57 2.21 11.30
CA TYR A 518 -5.21 2.56 11.69
C TYR A 518 -5.06 2.55 13.21
N GLN A 519 -6.05 3.05 13.95
CA GLN A 519 -6.10 2.92 15.41
C GLN A 519 -6.02 1.46 15.86
N ARG A 520 -6.81 0.59 15.26
CA ARG A 520 -6.81 -0.85 15.53
C ARG A 520 -7.45 -1.60 14.37
N LYS A 521 -6.70 -2.52 13.75
CA LYS A 521 -7.20 -3.36 12.65
C LYS A 521 -8.29 -4.32 13.15
N PRO A 522 -9.28 -4.71 12.30
CA PRO A 522 -10.32 -5.65 12.70
C PRO A 522 -9.77 -7.00 13.15
N GLU A 523 -8.76 -7.52 12.47
CA GLU A 523 -8.10 -8.78 12.80
C GLU A 523 -7.29 -8.72 14.11
N HIS A 524 -6.98 -7.51 14.59
CA HIS A 524 -6.29 -7.29 15.85
C HIS A 524 -7.24 -7.10 17.04
N LEU A 525 -8.54 -7.19 16.81
CA LEU A 525 -9.57 -7.18 17.88
C LEU A 525 -9.68 -8.57 18.50
N GLN A 526 -8.73 -8.90 19.36
CA GLN A 526 -8.61 -10.20 20.03
C GLN A 526 -8.33 -10.01 21.52
N TRP A 527 -8.97 -10.84 22.36
CA TRP A 527 -8.74 -10.84 23.81
C TRP A 527 -7.51 -11.65 24.20
N TRP A 528 -7.08 -12.57 23.36
CA TRP A 528 -5.89 -13.40 23.59
C TRP A 528 -4.93 -13.31 22.40
N LEU A 529 -3.67 -13.27 22.74
CA LEU A 529 -2.58 -13.46 21.77
C LEU A 529 -2.09 -14.92 21.86
N PRO A 530 -1.51 -15.48 20.81
CA PRO A 530 -0.97 -16.83 20.83
C PRO A 530 -0.03 -17.05 22.03
N GLY A 531 -0.35 -18.03 22.88
CA GLY A 531 0.45 -18.37 24.06
C GLY A 531 0.32 -17.41 25.26
N GLN A 532 -0.67 -16.50 25.27
CA GLN A 532 -0.96 -15.60 26.38
C GLN A 532 -2.38 -15.83 26.92
N PRO A 533 -2.62 -15.56 28.21
CA PRO A 533 -3.97 -15.58 28.77
C PRO A 533 -4.82 -14.43 28.18
N PRO A 534 -6.15 -14.59 28.13
CA PRO A 534 -7.06 -13.55 27.65
C PRO A 534 -6.88 -12.24 28.43
N ARG A 535 -6.90 -11.12 27.71
CA ARG A 535 -6.82 -9.76 28.27
C ARG A 535 -7.86 -8.87 27.61
N PRO A 536 -8.49 -7.96 28.37
CA PRO A 536 -9.35 -6.94 27.78
C PRO A 536 -8.53 -5.97 26.91
N SER A 537 -9.26 -5.23 26.06
CA SER A 537 -8.69 -4.12 25.32
C SER A 537 -8.15 -3.03 26.26
N ALA A 538 -7.23 -2.22 25.75
CA ALA A 538 -6.73 -1.07 26.46
C ALA A 538 -7.64 0.17 26.35
N LEU A 539 -8.72 0.12 25.58
CA LEU A 539 -9.67 1.22 25.41
C LEU A 539 -10.49 1.39 26.71
N ASN A 540 -10.65 2.62 27.15
CA ASN A 540 -11.58 2.94 28.23
C ASN A 540 -13.04 3.00 27.71
N ASP A 541 -14.02 3.14 28.63
CA ASP A 541 -15.45 3.09 28.27
C ASP A 541 -15.88 4.21 27.32
N ASP A 542 -15.28 5.39 27.42
CA ASP A 542 -15.60 6.53 26.55
C ASP A 542 -15.03 6.30 25.14
N GLU A 543 -13.82 5.81 25.05
CA GLU A 543 -13.18 5.42 23.77
C GLU A 543 -13.95 4.31 23.08
N VAL A 544 -14.40 3.28 23.81
CA VAL A 544 -15.24 2.20 23.26
C VAL A 544 -16.57 2.74 22.76
N ARG A 545 -17.26 3.57 23.54
CA ARG A 545 -18.54 4.16 23.13
C ARG A 545 -18.36 5.01 21.88
N GLN A 546 -17.41 5.93 21.86
CA GLN A 546 -17.15 6.80 20.72
C GLN A 546 -16.80 5.99 19.46
N ARG A 547 -15.97 4.94 19.62
CA ARG A 547 -15.59 4.07 18.54
C ARG A 547 -16.79 3.32 17.94
N LEU A 548 -17.64 2.74 18.78
CA LEU A 548 -18.85 2.02 18.34
C LEU A 548 -19.87 2.96 17.67
N ASP A 549 -20.06 4.16 18.22
CA ASP A 549 -20.94 5.18 17.65
C ASP A 549 -20.43 5.63 16.27
N THR A 550 -19.13 5.87 16.13
CA THR A 550 -18.52 6.27 14.86
C THR A 550 -18.65 5.15 13.82
N TRP A 551 -18.39 3.90 14.16
CA TRP A 551 -18.58 2.76 13.25
C TRP A 551 -20.05 2.60 12.84
N THR A 552 -21.00 2.80 13.77
CA THR A 552 -22.43 2.72 13.47
C THR A 552 -22.86 3.80 12.47
N GLN A 553 -22.38 5.03 12.66
CA GLN A 553 -22.65 6.13 11.73
C GLN A 553 -22.00 5.90 10.36
N LEU A 554 -20.77 5.40 10.34
CA LEU A 554 -20.04 5.12 9.10
C LEU A 554 -20.72 4.02 8.30
N MET A 555 -21.14 2.93 8.95
CA MET A 555 -21.90 1.85 8.33
C MET A 555 -23.23 2.37 7.75
N ALA A 556 -23.98 3.20 8.49
CA ALA A 556 -25.21 3.79 7.99
C ALA A 556 -25.00 4.71 6.76
N ARG A 557 -23.86 5.42 6.71
CA ARG A 557 -23.48 6.22 5.51
C ARG A 557 -23.18 5.33 4.32
N ALA A 558 -22.40 4.26 4.50
CA ALA A 558 -22.10 3.28 3.45
C ALA A 558 -23.39 2.59 2.93
N ASP A 559 -24.31 2.22 3.83
CA ASP A 559 -25.60 1.62 3.48
C ASP A 559 -26.47 2.56 2.64
N ARG A 560 -26.54 3.82 3.01
CA ARG A 560 -27.27 4.83 2.23
C ARG A 560 -26.69 5.00 0.83
N LEU A 561 -25.36 5.13 0.73
CA LEU A 561 -24.67 5.24 -0.55
C LEU A 561 -24.90 3.99 -1.41
N HIS A 562 -24.78 2.79 -0.83
CA HIS A 562 -25.05 1.52 -1.53
C HIS A 562 -26.47 1.49 -2.11
N GLY A 563 -27.48 1.92 -1.35
CA GLY A 563 -28.85 2.04 -1.81
C GLY A 563 -29.05 3.04 -2.96
N GLN A 564 -28.21 4.05 -3.05
CA GLN A 564 -28.25 5.08 -4.09
C GLN A 564 -27.48 4.68 -5.36
N MET A 565 -26.64 3.65 -5.32
CA MET A 565 -25.87 3.22 -6.49
C MET A 565 -26.79 2.67 -7.59
N PRO A 566 -26.50 3.02 -8.86
CA PRO A 566 -27.17 2.40 -10.01
C PRO A 566 -26.99 0.86 -9.97
N PRO A 567 -27.94 0.08 -10.47
CA PRO A 567 -27.86 -1.39 -10.42
C PRO A 567 -26.54 -1.96 -10.97
N ALA A 568 -25.99 -1.37 -12.03
CA ALA A 568 -24.74 -1.80 -12.66
C ALA A 568 -23.48 -1.57 -11.79
N ARG A 569 -23.57 -0.73 -10.73
CA ARG A 569 -22.46 -0.40 -9.82
C ARG A 569 -22.69 -0.88 -8.39
N ARG A 570 -23.79 -1.55 -8.11
CA ARG A 570 -24.09 -2.00 -6.74
C ARG A 570 -23.15 -3.07 -6.24
N ASP A 571 -22.82 -4.05 -7.08
CA ASP A 571 -21.95 -5.14 -6.71
C ASP A 571 -20.52 -4.64 -6.49
N SER A 572 -19.99 -3.80 -7.39
CA SER A 572 -18.66 -3.19 -7.21
C SER A 572 -18.60 -2.25 -6.00
N PHE A 573 -19.67 -1.50 -5.71
CA PHE A 573 -19.74 -0.68 -4.50
C PHE A 573 -19.80 -1.55 -3.24
N PHE A 574 -20.51 -2.67 -3.30
CA PHE A 574 -20.54 -3.61 -2.21
C PHE A 574 -19.12 -4.16 -1.93
N GLU A 575 -18.42 -4.60 -2.96
CA GLU A 575 -17.05 -5.14 -2.83
C GLU A 575 -16.07 -4.13 -2.25
N LEU A 576 -16.03 -2.94 -2.84
CA LEU A 576 -14.97 -1.97 -2.60
C LEU A 576 -15.24 -1.05 -1.40
N VAL A 577 -16.49 -0.88 -0.99
CA VAL A 577 -16.88 0.10 0.05
C VAL A 577 -17.75 -0.53 1.13
N ALA A 578 -18.93 -1.09 0.75
CA ALA A 578 -19.91 -1.48 1.74
C ALA A 578 -19.46 -2.67 2.58
N TYR A 579 -18.91 -3.72 1.96
CA TYR A 579 -18.43 -4.91 2.68
C TYR A 579 -17.25 -4.59 3.61
N PRO A 580 -16.19 -3.87 3.20
CA PRO A 580 -15.12 -3.47 4.12
C PRO A 580 -15.62 -2.67 5.32
N VAL A 581 -16.48 -1.68 5.09
CA VAL A 581 -17.03 -0.84 6.17
C VAL A 581 -17.93 -1.64 7.11
N ARG A 582 -18.87 -2.43 6.57
CA ARG A 582 -19.75 -3.30 7.36
C ARG A 582 -18.97 -4.34 8.13
N GLY A 583 -18.02 -5.01 7.46
CA GLY A 583 -17.17 -6.02 8.05
C GLY A 583 -16.39 -5.48 9.25
N ALA A 584 -15.72 -4.35 9.09
CA ALA A 584 -14.99 -3.73 10.18
C ALA A 584 -15.91 -3.24 11.31
N ALA A 585 -17.05 -2.63 10.98
CA ALA A 585 -18.04 -2.19 11.98
C ALA A 585 -18.57 -3.37 12.80
N LEU A 586 -19.00 -4.45 12.16
CA LEU A 586 -19.52 -5.65 12.81
C LEU A 586 -18.44 -6.36 13.65
N ALA A 587 -17.20 -6.40 13.18
CA ALA A 587 -16.08 -6.92 13.94
C ALA A 587 -15.86 -6.12 15.23
N ASN A 588 -15.95 -4.78 15.19
CA ASN A 588 -15.86 -3.92 16.36
C ASN A 588 -17.05 -4.13 17.30
N GLN A 589 -18.28 -4.20 16.78
CA GLN A 589 -19.49 -4.42 17.58
C GLN A 589 -19.39 -5.75 18.35
N ARG A 590 -19.12 -6.87 17.65
CA ARG A 590 -19.02 -8.18 18.30
C ARG A 590 -17.92 -8.23 19.37
N TYR A 591 -16.79 -7.57 19.13
CA TYR A 591 -15.68 -7.57 20.06
C TYR A 591 -16.01 -6.74 21.32
N PHE A 592 -16.29 -5.46 21.18
CA PHE A 592 -16.48 -4.58 22.32
C PHE A 592 -17.77 -4.83 23.11
N GLN A 593 -18.86 -5.24 22.45
CA GLN A 593 -20.08 -5.66 23.17
C GLN A 593 -19.84 -6.99 23.94
N GLY A 594 -19.08 -7.92 23.38
CA GLY A 594 -18.65 -9.12 24.08
C GLY A 594 -17.77 -8.85 25.30
N GLU A 595 -16.83 -7.89 25.17
CA GLU A 595 -15.98 -7.43 26.26
C GLU A 595 -16.81 -6.76 27.38
N GLN A 596 -17.71 -5.86 27.00
CA GLN A 596 -18.59 -5.19 27.96
C GLN A 596 -19.54 -6.17 28.65
N ALA A 597 -20.04 -7.19 27.94
CA ALA A 597 -20.82 -8.26 28.54
C ALA A 597 -20.05 -8.99 29.65
N ALA A 598 -18.77 -9.33 29.39
CA ALA A 598 -17.91 -9.97 30.38
C ALA A 598 -17.67 -9.08 31.62
N PHE A 599 -17.46 -7.77 31.44
CA PHE A 599 -17.28 -6.84 32.54
C PHE A 599 -18.52 -6.67 33.42
N ARG A 600 -19.72 -6.77 32.84
CA ARG A 600 -20.99 -6.60 33.56
C ARG A 600 -21.58 -7.88 34.11
N ALA A 601 -21.00 -9.04 33.76
CA ALA A 601 -21.57 -10.35 34.09
C ALA A 601 -21.88 -10.58 35.58
N VAL A 602 -21.11 -9.91 36.48
CA VAL A 602 -21.30 -10.01 37.94
C VAL A 602 -22.19 -8.89 38.47
N ALA A 603 -22.02 -7.66 38.00
CA ALA A 603 -22.69 -6.48 38.55
C ALA A 603 -24.10 -6.25 37.99
N ASP A 604 -24.33 -6.56 36.70
CA ASP A 604 -25.61 -6.41 36.00
C ASP A 604 -25.78 -7.53 34.98
N LYS A 605 -26.36 -8.64 35.46
CA LYS A 605 -26.55 -9.84 34.65
C LYS A 605 -27.50 -9.59 33.45
N ALA A 606 -28.51 -8.74 33.60
CA ALA A 606 -29.47 -8.47 32.53
C ALA A 606 -28.81 -7.69 31.39
N ASP A 607 -28.05 -6.67 31.71
CA ASP A 607 -27.29 -5.89 30.72
C ASP A 607 -26.19 -6.73 30.05
N ALA A 608 -25.49 -7.56 30.82
CA ALA A 608 -24.50 -8.50 30.29
C ALA A 608 -25.12 -9.47 29.25
N GLN A 609 -26.30 -10.02 29.55
CA GLN A 609 -27.01 -10.90 28.61
C GLN A 609 -27.43 -10.16 27.34
N ARG A 610 -27.93 -8.92 27.47
CA ARG A 610 -28.29 -8.06 26.33
C ARG A 610 -27.08 -7.79 25.41
N LEU A 611 -25.96 -7.39 26.01
CA LEU A 611 -24.71 -7.13 25.26
C LEU A 611 -24.14 -8.39 24.60
N ALA A 612 -24.18 -9.51 25.27
CA ALA A 612 -23.76 -10.79 24.71
C ALA A 612 -24.64 -11.18 23.49
N ALA A 613 -25.96 -10.99 23.60
CA ALA A 613 -26.88 -11.24 22.49
C ALA A 613 -26.59 -10.30 21.30
N GLN A 614 -26.32 -9.02 21.53
CA GLN A 614 -25.95 -8.06 20.49
C GLN A 614 -24.62 -8.45 19.81
N ALA A 615 -23.63 -8.90 20.56
CA ALA A 615 -22.36 -9.37 20.01
C ALA A 615 -22.54 -10.60 19.10
N LEU A 616 -23.41 -11.55 19.51
CA LEU A 616 -23.73 -12.71 18.67
C LEU A 616 -24.47 -12.32 17.38
N VAL A 617 -25.41 -11.38 17.47
CA VAL A 617 -26.10 -10.85 16.27
C VAL A 617 -25.11 -10.18 15.31
N ALA A 618 -24.13 -9.44 15.82
CA ALA A 618 -23.09 -8.82 15.00
C ALA A 618 -22.21 -9.90 14.31
N ASP A 619 -21.87 -10.98 15.01
CA ASP A 619 -21.10 -12.09 14.44
C ASP A 619 -21.86 -12.81 13.32
N GLU A 620 -23.13 -13.12 13.51
CA GLU A 620 -23.97 -13.76 12.48
C GLU A 620 -24.16 -12.84 11.25
N ARG A 621 -24.39 -11.54 11.46
CA ARG A 621 -24.46 -10.59 10.36
C ARG A 621 -23.15 -10.52 9.57
N LEU A 622 -22.01 -10.57 10.25
CA LEU A 622 -20.69 -10.57 9.61
C LEU A 622 -20.50 -11.80 8.70
N LYS A 623 -20.93 -12.97 9.17
CA LYS A 623 -20.93 -14.20 8.37
C LYS A 623 -21.86 -14.09 7.16
N ASP A 624 -23.03 -13.48 7.33
CA ASP A 624 -23.98 -13.25 6.24
C ASP A 624 -23.44 -12.29 5.18
N GLU A 625 -22.83 -11.16 5.56
CA GLU A 625 -22.19 -10.23 4.61
C GLU A 625 -21.07 -10.94 3.82
N THR A 626 -20.29 -11.81 4.48
CA THR A 626 -19.26 -12.61 3.81
C THR A 626 -19.88 -13.66 2.85
N ARG A 627 -21.02 -14.24 3.21
CA ARG A 627 -21.75 -15.13 2.32
C ARG A 627 -22.31 -14.39 1.10
N VAL A 628 -22.84 -13.15 1.28
CA VAL A 628 -23.28 -12.30 0.18
C VAL A 628 -22.12 -12.03 -0.77
N PHE A 629 -20.93 -11.68 -0.26
CA PHE A 629 -19.72 -11.47 -1.06
C PHE A 629 -19.40 -12.68 -1.94
N ASN A 630 -19.38 -13.88 -1.35
CA ASN A 630 -18.97 -15.08 -2.06
C ASN A 630 -20.05 -15.62 -3.03
N GLU A 631 -21.34 -15.53 -2.67
CA GLU A 631 -22.37 -16.32 -3.31
C GLU A 631 -23.39 -15.52 -4.12
N GLN A 632 -23.53 -14.22 -3.84
CA GLN A 632 -24.63 -13.43 -4.41
C GLN A 632 -24.16 -12.37 -5.40
N ILE A 633 -23.15 -11.57 -5.02
CA ILE A 633 -22.67 -10.52 -5.94
C ILE A 633 -22.16 -11.15 -7.24
N VAL A 634 -22.41 -10.47 -8.34
CA VAL A 634 -21.99 -10.88 -9.69
C VAL A 634 -22.31 -12.37 -9.98
N GLY A 635 -23.45 -12.85 -9.47
CA GLY A 635 -23.88 -14.25 -9.68
C GLY A 635 -22.96 -15.31 -9.06
N GLY A 636 -22.23 -14.97 -7.99
CA GLY A 636 -21.32 -15.88 -7.30
C GLY A 636 -19.95 -16.02 -7.96
N LYS A 637 -19.54 -15.07 -8.78
CA LYS A 637 -18.20 -15.04 -9.41
C LYS A 637 -17.07 -15.22 -8.40
N TRP A 638 -17.22 -14.67 -7.20
CA TRP A 638 -16.21 -14.67 -6.15
C TRP A 638 -16.36 -15.78 -5.12
N ARG A 639 -17.14 -16.82 -5.43
CA ARG A 639 -17.30 -17.95 -4.52
C ARG A 639 -15.95 -18.52 -4.08
N ARG A 640 -15.71 -18.55 -2.77
CA ARG A 640 -14.48 -18.96 -2.09
C ARG A 640 -13.30 -17.98 -2.15
N MET A 641 -13.55 -16.72 -2.52
CA MET A 641 -12.53 -15.69 -2.51
C MET A 641 -12.37 -15.04 -1.13
N MET A 642 -13.48 -14.84 -0.39
CA MET A 642 -13.47 -14.07 0.85
C MET A 642 -13.74 -14.99 2.06
N TYR A 643 -12.83 -14.95 3.03
CA TYR A 643 -12.97 -15.69 4.29
C TYR A 643 -12.64 -14.81 5.48
N LEU A 644 -13.44 -14.93 6.55
CA LEU A 644 -13.08 -14.39 7.87
C LEU A 644 -11.93 -15.20 8.46
N GLU A 645 -12.08 -16.52 8.41
CA GLU A 645 -11.09 -17.53 8.80
C GLU A 645 -11.22 -18.72 7.87
N PRO A 646 -10.26 -18.97 6.97
CA PRO A 646 -10.25 -20.18 6.16
C PRO A 646 -10.23 -21.46 7.02
N ALA A 647 -10.88 -22.49 6.53
CA ALA A 647 -11.04 -23.75 7.25
C ALA A 647 -9.74 -24.60 7.33
N ASP A 648 -8.65 -24.18 6.67
CA ASP A 648 -7.38 -24.87 6.75
C ASP A 648 -6.80 -24.81 8.18
N SER A 649 -5.85 -25.67 8.46
CA SER A 649 -5.18 -25.70 9.76
C SER A 649 -3.84 -24.96 9.77
N GLN A 650 -3.42 -24.39 8.63
CA GLN A 650 -2.17 -23.68 8.53
C GLN A 650 -2.23 -22.37 9.32
N TRP A 651 -1.20 -22.05 10.03
CA TRP A 651 -0.99 -20.76 10.69
C TRP A 651 -2.03 -20.32 11.72
N ARG A 652 -2.87 -21.24 12.25
CA ARG A 652 -3.88 -20.93 13.27
C ARG A 652 -3.34 -20.14 14.46
N SER A 653 -2.09 -20.33 14.83
CA SER A 653 -1.46 -19.58 15.91
C SER A 653 -1.26 -18.09 15.63
N MET A 654 -1.44 -17.64 14.38
CA MET A 654 -1.27 -16.26 13.96
C MET A 654 -2.57 -15.62 13.49
N ARG A 655 -3.64 -16.39 13.36
CA ARG A 655 -4.99 -15.95 12.98
C ARG A 655 -5.83 -15.65 14.20
N ILE A 656 -6.89 -14.89 13.97
CA ILE A 656 -8.00 -14.78 14.93
C ILE A 656 -8.57 -16.17 15.15
N SER A 657 -8.61 -16.61 16.39
CA SER A 657 -9.36 -17.83 16.75
C SER A 657 -10.85 -17.64 16.43
N PRO A 658 -11.61 -18.72 16.16
CA PRO A 658 -13.06 -18.63 16.05
C PRO A 658 -13.62 -17.79 17.18
N TRP A 659 -14.41 -16.77 16.83
CA TRP A 659 -14.87 -15.80 17.79
C TRP A 659 -15.80 -16.46 18.83
N ALA A 660 -15.55 -16.16 20.10
CA ALA A 660 -16.37 -16.58 21.23
C ALA A 660 -16.40 -15.46 22.29
N LEU A 661 -17.44 -15.46 23.12
CA LEU A 661 -17.50 -14.52 24.24
C LEU A 661 -16.31 -14.72 25.18
N PRO A 662 -15.65 -13.63 25.65
CA PRO A 662 -14.48 -13.74 26.48
C PRO A 662 -14.84 -14.27 27.87
N GLN A 663 -13.94 -15.06 28.43
CA GLN A 663 -13.98 -15.51 29.81
C GLN A 663 -12.72 -15.00 30.52
N PHE A 664 -12.81 -13.86 31.14
CA PHE A 664 -11.73 -13.30 31.95
C PHE A 664 -12.31 -12.57 33.17
N THR A 665 -11.55 -12.56 34.25
CA THR A 665 -11.88 -11.74 35.42
C THR A 665 -11.41 -10.32 35.13
N PRO A 666 -12.32 -9.34 35.04
CA PRO A 666 -11.93 -7.96 34.81
C PRO A 666 -11.04 -7.47 35.94
N ALA A 667 -9.89 -6.90 35.62
CA ALA A 667 -9.15 -6.13 36.60
C ALA A 667 -10.00 -4.93 37.05
N PRO A 668 -9.96 -4.53 38.34
CA PRO A 668 -10.60 -3.30 38.78
C PRO A 668 -10.08 -2.15 37.91
N LYS A 669 -10.97 -1.37 37.29
CA LYS A 669 -10.57 -0.15 36.61
C LYS A 669 -9.87 0.78 37.62
N ALA A 670 -8.76 1.38 37.19
CA ALA A 670 -8.16 2.45 37.96
C ALA A 670 -9.22 3.54 38.25
N ALA A 671 -9.33 3.99 39.46
CA ALA A 671 -10.21 5.11 39.80
C ALA A 671 -9.77 6.32 38.99
N ALA A 672 -10.72 7.03 38.41
CA ALA A 672 -10.43 8.30 37.75
C ALA A 672 -9.78 9.26 38.76
N ASN A 673 -8.76 9.98 38.28
CA ASN A 673 -8.15 11.01 39.12
C ASN A 673 -9.21 12.04 39.55
N PRO A 674 -9.15 12.62 40.77
CA PRO A 674 -10.05 13.68 41.15
C PRO A 674 -9.91 14.85 40.15
N PRO A 675 -11.01 15.56 39.88
CA PRO A 675 -10.95 16.71 38.98
C PRO A 675 -9.99 17.76 39.52
N HIS A 676 -9.04 18.19 38.69
CA HIS A 676 -8.13 19.29 38.97
C HIS A 676 -8.85 20.63 38.88
N ALA A 677 -8.43 21.59 39.71
CA ALA A 677 -8.95 22.93 39.61
C ALA A 677 -8.55 23.56 38.24
N SER A 678 -9.56 23.97 37.48
CA SER A 678 -9.38 24.80 36.29
C SER A 678 -9.52 26.27 36.67
N GLY A 679 -8.57 27.10 36.21
CA GLY A 679 -8.60 28.55 36.40
C GLY A 679 -9.26 29.28 35.22
N ALA A 680 -9.46 30.58 35.36
CA ALA A 680 -9.89 31.43 34.27
C ALA A 680 -8.71 31.71 33.30
N VAL A 681 -8.91 31.48 32.01
CA VAL A 681 -7.97 31.87 30.96
C VAL A 681 -8.19 33.34 30.59
N PRO A 682 -7.16 34.17 30.41
CA PRO A 682 -7.33 35.56 30.01
C PRO A 682 -8.14 35.71 28.73
N PRO A 683 -8.96 36.76 28.60
CA PRO A 683 -9.62 37.07 27.33
C PRO A 683 -8.62 37.20 26.18
N GLY A 684 -8.94 36.59 25.03
CA GLY A 684 -8.10 36.65 23.82
C GLY A 684 -6.96 35.64 23.77
N PHE A 685 -6.81 34.73 24.71
CA PHE A 685 -5.90 33.59 24.58
C PHE A 685 -6.45 32.57 23.56
N SER A 686 -5.61 32.15 22.63
CA SER A 686 -5.86 31.04 21.70
C SER A 686 -4.68 30.07 21.79
N GLY A 687 -4.96 28.80 22.02
CA GLY A 687 -3.97 27.74 22.21
C GLY A 687 -4.49 26.62 23.10
N PHE A 688 -3.60 25.83 23.63
CA PHE A 688 -3.93 24.65 24.44
C PHE A 688 -4.08 25.07 25.91
N VAL A 689 -5.11 24.60 26.56
CA VAL A 689 -5.39 24.94 27.97
C VAL A 689 -5.33 23.68 28.80
N GLU A 690 -4.60 23.74 29.92
CA GLU A 690 -4.66 22.67 30.90
C GLU A 690 -6.12 22.42 31.32
N SER A 691 -6.60 21.22 31.09
CA SER A 691 -7.95 20.78 31.42
C SER A 691 -7.89 19.50 32.24
N ASN A 692 -8.50 19.55 33.45
CA ASN A 692 -8.44 18.41 34.37
C ASN A 692 -7.01 17.90 34.64
N GLY A 693 -6.03 18.80 34.73
CA GLY A 693 -4.63 18.46 35.00
C GLY A 693 -3.90 17.85 33.80
N VAL A 694 -4.34 18.08 32.58
CA VAL A 694 -3.68 17.60 31.36
C VAL A 694 -3.65 18.70 30.32
N VAL A 695 -2.53 18.82 29.58
CA VAL A 695 -2.45 19.52 28.30
C VAL A 695 -2.26 18.49 27.20
N SER A 696 -3.20 18.40 26.28
CA SER A 696 -3.19 17.46 25.15
C SER A 696 -3.21 18.21 23.82
N ILE A 697 -2.31 17.89 22.93
CA ILE A 697 -1.99 18.60 21.68
C ILE A 697 -1.98 17.59 20.54
N GLU A 698 -2.83 17.75 19.52
CA GLU A 698 -2.62 17.10 18.23
C GLU A 698 -1.46 17.82 17.52
N ALA A 699 -0.49 17.05 17.00
CA ALA A 699 0.79 17.63 16.54
C ALA A 699 0.61 18.59 15.36
N GLU A 700 -0.39 18.42 14.53
CA GLU A 700 -0.71 19.26 13.38
C GLU A 700 -1.29 20.64 13.76
N HIS A 701 -1.75 20.83 14.99
CA HIS A 701 -2.35 22.08 15.43
C HIS A 701 -1.32 23.03 16.08
N PHE A 702 -0.09 23.04 15.54
CA PHE A 702 0.93 23.97 16.00
C PHE A 702 0.50 25.44 15.80
N THR A 703 0.83 26.30 16.77
CA THR A 703 0.47 27.71 16.72
C THR A 703 1.39 28.51 15.81
N SER A 704 2.64 28.07 15.68
CA SER A 704 3.64 28.58 14.74
C SER A 704 4.71 27.53 14.47
N LYS A 705 5.45 27.71 13.38
CA LYS A 705 6.64 26.93 13.09
C LYS A 705 7.79 27.81 12.62
N VAL A 706 9.00 27.31 12.77
CA VAL A 706 10.20 27.97 12.29
C VAL A 706 10.95 27.01 11.37
N ASP A 707 10.99 27.35 10.09
CA ASP A 707 11.73 26.59 9.08
C ASP A 707 13.20 27.02 9.06
N ARG A 708 14.12 26.14 8.62
CA ARG A 708 15.57 26.41 8.54
C ARG A 708 16.16 25.79 7.27
N ASP A 709 16.84 26.60 6.46
CA ASP A 709 17.62 26.16 5.30
C ASP A 709 16.86 25.21 4.34
N GLY A 710 15.57 25.49 4.11
CA GLY A 710 14.70 24.66 3.28
C GLY A 710 14.21 23.37 3.95
N VAL A 711 14.46 23.21 5.25
CA VAL A 711 13.95 22.09 6.06
C VAL A 711 12.79 22.59 6.93
N ALA A 712 11.67 21.88 6.87
CA ALA A 712 10.44 22.30 7.54
C ALA A 712 9.68 21.10 8.12
N TRP A 713 8.96 21.34 9.21
CA TRP A 713 7.91 20.46 9.69
C TRP A 713 6.63 20.67 8.88
N GLU A 714 6.03 19.59 8.42
CA GLU A 714 4.86 19.64 7.54
C GLU A 714 3.83 18.57 7.91
N VAL A 715 2.56 18.90 7.79
CA VAL A 715 1.45 17.98 8.09
C VAL A 715 1.31 16.92 7.01
N ILE A 716 1.08 15.67 7.40
CA ILE A 716 0.74 14.54 6.51
C ILE A 716 -0.73 14.21 6.70
N PRO A 717 -1.62 14.68 5.81
CA PRO A 717 -3.05 14.44 5.93
C PRO A 717 -3.38 12.95 5.82
N GLY A 718 -4.26 12.47 6.69
CA GLY A 718 -4.72 11.07 6.67
C GLY A 718 -3.79 10.07 7.37
N LEU A 719 -2.68 10.52 7.94
CA LEU A 719 -1.79 9.71 8.76
C LEU A 719 -1.84 10.21 10.21
N GLY A 720 -2.19 9.36 11.12
CA GLY A 720 -2.26 9.65 12.54
C GLY A 720 -3.20 8.68 13.25
N ARG A 721 -2.90 8.37 14.49
CA ARG A 721 -3.77 7.54 15.34
C ARG A 721 -4.99 8.33 15.83
N THR A 722 -4.74 9.63 16.08
CA THR A 722 -5.75 10.64 16.30
C THR A 722 -5.46 11.84 15.42
N GLY A 723 -6.18 12.55 14.75
CA GLY A 723 -5.82 13.69 13.88
C GLY A 723 -4.96 13.31 12.68
N ASP A 724 -4.03 14.19 12.35
CA ASP A 724 -3.02 14.05 11.30
C ASP A 724 -1.62 14.08 11.92
N SER A 725 -0.62 13.52 11.26
CA SER A 725 0.75 13.54 11.76
C SER A 725 1.58 14.65 11.14
N VAL A 726 2.72 14.97 11.76
CA VAL A 726 3.66 15.99 11.29
C VAL A 726 5.06 15.40 11.19
N ALA A 727 5.73 15.61 10.06
CA ALA A 727 7.09 15.14 9.83
C ALA A 727 7.97 16.21 9.20
N VAL A 728 9.28 15.99 9.22
CA VAL A 728 10.27 16.89 8.63
C VAL A 728 10.52 16.56 7.16
N PHE A 729 10.51 17.59 6.34
CA PHE A 729 10.86 17.51 4.92
C PHE A 729 11.94 18.51 4.53
N PRO A 730 12.86 18.12 3.59
CA PRO A 730 12.99 16.79 3.00
C PRO A 730 13.46 15.76 4.03
N THR A 731 13.06 14.49 3.86
CA THR A 731 13.48 13.39 4.75
C THR A 731 14.98 13.10 4.67
N THR A 732 15.67 13.65 3.69
CA THR A 732 17.13 13.59 3.51
C THR A 732 17.88 14.67 4.30
N ALA A 733 17.18 15.49 5.10
CA ALA A 733 17.81 16.53 5.92
C ALA A 733 18.81 15.92 6.91
N ALA A 734 19.95 16.60 7.08
CA ALA A 734 21.01 16.11 7.95
C ALA A 734 20.62 16.18 9.43
N SER A 735 21.08 15.19 10.20
CA SER A 735 20.93 15.17 11.65
C SER A 735 21.64 16.38 12.30
N LEU A 736 21.05 16.92 13.37
CA LEU A 736 21.59 18.05 14.11
C LEU A 736 22.21 17.61 15.43
N ALA A 737 23.32 18.25 15.79
CA ALA A 737 23.92 18.06 17.10
C ALA A 737 23.12 18.82 18.18
N PRO A 738 23.02 18.31 19.43
CA PRO A 738 22.26 18.96 20.51
C PRO A 738 22.62 20.42 20.74
N ALA A 739 23.90 20.78 20.61
CA ALA A 739 24.38 22.16 20.79
C ALA A 739 23.85 23.16 19.74
N ASN A 740 23.35 22.69 18.60
CA ASN A 740 22.92 23.52 17.49
C ASN A 740 21.37 23.61 17.35
N LEU A 741 20.61 22.98 18.25
CA LEU A 741 19.15 22.86 18.09
C LEU A 741 18.45 24.23 18.16
N THR A 742 18.81 25.08 19.11
CA THR A 742 18.17 26.38 19.28
C THR A 742 18.36 27.33 18.11
N THR A 743 19.48 27.21 17.39
CA THR A 743 19.86 28.11 16.29
C THR A 743 19.52 27.54 14.91
N ASN A 744 19.71 26.22 14.70
CA ASN A 744 19.72 25.62 13.37
C ASN A 744 18.56 24.64 13.14
N ALA A 745 17.87 24.17 14.21
CA ALA A 745 16.80 23.22 14.02
C ALA A 745 15.49 23.88 13.54
N PRO A 746 14.82 23.33 12.53
CA PRO A 746 13.41 23.60 12.30
C PRO A 746 12.61 23.13 13.51
N ARG A 747 11.59 23.90 13.91
CA ARG A 747 10.82 23.60 15.09
C ARG A 747 9.35 23.95 14.95
N LEU A 748 8.52 23.24 15.70
CA LEU A 748 7.11 23.53 15.95
C LEU A 748 6.98 24.27 17.29
N GLU A 749 6.02 25.16 17.41
CA GLU A 749 5.71 25.92 18.62
C GLU A 749 4.22 25.84 18.92
N TYR A 750 3.89 25.50 20.18
CA TYR A 750 2.54 25.35 20.69
C TYR A 750 2.33 26.29 21.86
N GLN A 751 1.37 27.21 21.76
CA GLN A 751 1.00 28.07 22.87
C GLN A 751 0.13 27.27 23.86
N ALA A 752 0.56 27.16 25.09
CA ALA A 752 -0.15 26.43 26.14
C ALA A 752 -0.35 27.29 27.40
N TRP A 753 -1.50 27.12 28.04
CA TRP A 753 -1.80 27.76 29.31
C TRP A 753 -1.82 26.69 30.42
N PHE A 754 -0.94 26.83 31.40
CA PHE A 754 -0.84 25.94 32.56
C PHE A 754 -1.43 26.59 33.81
N PHE A 755 -2.21 25.82 34.57
CA PHE A 755 -2.69 26.22 35.91
C PHE A 755 -1.82 25.69 37.05
N ALA A 756 -0.82 24.87 36.68
CA ALA A 756 0.17 24.34 37.62
C ALA A 756 1.59 24.70 37.15
N ALA A 757 2.50 24.88 38.12
CA ALA A 757 3.93 25.02 37.88
C ALA A 757 4.67 23.86 38.54
N GLY A 758 5.72 23.37 37.92
CA GLY A 758 6.46 22.20 38.42
C GLY A 758 7.16 21.40 37.32
N GLU A 759 7.56 20.20 37.65
CA GLU A 759 8.09 19.21 36.72
C GLU A 759 6.99 18.18 36.43
N PHE A 760 6.62 18.02 35.16
CA PHE A 760 5.52 17.19 34.74
C PHE A 760 5.98 16.16 33.69
N PRO A 761 5.45 14.91 33.75
CA PRO A 761 5.67 13.94 32.66
C PRO A 761 5.14 14.48 31.32
N LEU A 762 5.99 14.45 30.33
CA LEU A 762 5.61 14.70 28.94
C LEU A 762 5.73 13.39 28.15
N THR A 763 4.69 13.03 27.42
CA THR A 763 4.66 11.92 26.50
C THR A 763 4.39 12.43 25.08
N VAL A 764 5.24 12.06 24.14
CA VAL A 764 5.05 12.33 22.70
C VAL A 764 4.75 11.02 22.03
N TYR A 765 3.61 10.96 21.33
CA TYR A 765 3.18 9.83 20.51
C TYR A 765 3.69 10.03 19.10
N LEU A 766 4.27 8.97 18.53
CA LEU A 766 4.87 8.96 17.20
C LEU A 766 4.28 7.81 16.39
N VAL A 767 4.21 7.97 15.09
CA VAL A 767 4.05 6.85 14.15
C VAL A 767 5.25 5.91 14.35
N PRO A 768 5.06 4.57 14.45
CA PRO A 768 6.13 3.63 14.79
C PRO A 768 7.05 3.30 13.60
N THR A 769 7.49 4.33 12.88
CA THR A 769 8.45 4.21 11.76
C THR A 769 9.84 3.83 12.29
N HIS A 770 10.71 3.33 11.40
CA HIS A 770 12.09 3.04 11.77
C HIS A 770 13.00 4.26 11.53
N PRO A 771 14.08 4.41 12.33
CA PRO A 771 15.03 5.50 12.16
C PRO A 771 15.78 5.40 10.83
N LEU A 772 16.00 6.52 10.17
CA LEU A 772 16.76 6.60 8.92
C LEU A 772 18.21 6.10 9.07
N VAL A 773 18.78 6.24 10.25
CA VAL A 773 20.10 5.71 10.59
C VAL A 773 19.97 4.57 11.58
N ALA A 774 20.26 3.36 11.12
CA ALA A 774 20.12 2.16 11.93
C ALA A 774 20.85 2.28 13.29
N GLY A 775 20.15 1.88 14.36
CA GLY A 775 20.68 1.89 15.73
C GLY A 775 20.70 3.24 16.45
N ARG A 776 20.14 4.30 15.85
CA ARG A 776 20.07 5.62 16.48
C ARG A 776 18.80 5.89 17.29
N GLY A 777 17.70 5.22 16.96
CA GLY A 777 16.36 5.56 17.43
C GLY A 777 15.81 6.81 16.74
N LEU A 778 14.55 7.14 17.03
CA LEU A 778 13.83 8.32 16.55
C LEU A 778 14.13 9.48 17.49
N ARG A 779 14.96 10.44 17.09
CA ARG A 779 15.44 11.52 17.94
C ARG A 779 14.82 12.86 17.55
N PHE A 780 14.23 13.51 18.53
CA PHE A 780 13.74 14.89 18.50
C PHE A 780 14.03 15.57 19.84
N ALA A 781 13.75 16.86 19.98
CA ALA A 781 13.96 17.52 21.26
C ALA A 781 12.77 18.41 21.61
N VAL A 782 12.55 18.63 22.91
CA VAL A 782 11.49 19.48 23.44
C VAL A 782 12.04 20.54 24.39
N ALA A 783 11.39 21.69 24.43
CA ALA A 783 11.69 22.74 25.41
C ALA A 783 10.43 23.53 25.76
N VAL A 784 10.42 24.16 26.94
CA VAL A 784 9.44 25.19 27.31
C VAL A 784 10.14 26.54 27.26
N ASP A 785 9.54 27.50 26.57
CA ASP A 785 10.04 28.85 26.39
C ASP A 785 11.48 28.84 25.86
N ASP A 786 12.40 29.49 26.57
CA ASP A 786 13.83 29.55 26.20
C ASP A 786 14.72 28.61 27.02
N GLN A 787 14.13 27.60 27.62
CA GLN A 787 14.91 26.58 28.32
C GLN A 787 15.71 25.74 27.31
N PRO A 788 16.85 25.15 27.73
CA PRO A 788 17.63 24.27 26.85
C PRO A 788 16.81 23.07 26.36
N PRO A 789 16.84 22.77 25.06
CA PRO A 789 16.13 21.62 24.50
C PRO A 789 16.60 20.29 25.10
N GLN A 790 15.68 19.45 25.50
CA GLN A 790 15.93 18.09 25.99
C GLN A 790 15.72 17.12 24.85
N VAL A 791 16.77 16.36 24.50
CA VAL A 791 16.68 15.32 23.44
C VAL A 791 15.95 14.10 23.98
N ILE A 792 14.95 13.68 23.23
CA ILE A 792 14.17 12.45 23.47
C ILE A 792 14.59 11.45 22.41
N VAL A 793 14.73 10.19 22.79
CA VAL A 793 14.95 9.06 21.88
C VAL A 793 13.79 8.10 22.06
N ALA A 794 12.98 7.95 21.01
CA ALA A 794 11.94 6.95 20.96
C ALA A 794 12.38 5.88 19.97
N ASP A 795 12.32 4.61 20.36
CA ASP A 795 12.65 3.47 19.50
C ASP A 795 12.09 2.20 20.13
N ALA A 796 11.76 1.25 19.25
CA ALA A 796 11.47 -0.10 19.66
C ALA A 796 12.28 -1.05 18.79
N LYS A 797 13.14 -1.84 19.38
CA LYS A 797 13.95 -2.82 18.66
C LYS A 797 13.04 -3.76 17.87
N ASP A 798 13.22 -3.78 16.56
CA ASP A 798 12.49 -4.65 15.65
C ASP A 798 12.45 -6.12 16.13
N GLY A 799 11.26 -6.70 16.13
CA GLY A 799 10.99 -8.04 16.64
C GLY A 799 10.90 -8.14 18.18
N SER A 800 11.06 -7.04 18.93
CA SER A 800 10.86 -7.01 20.39
C SER A 800 9.38 -6.98 20.78
N ALA A 801 9.08 -7.14 22.06
CA ALA A 801 7.71 -7.01 22.57
C ALA A 801 7.19 -5.57 22.46
N GLU A 802 8.06 -4.59 22.63
CA GLU A 802 7.76 -3.16 22.50
C GLU A 802 7.43 -2.82 21.04
N TRP A 803 8.22 -3.31 20.08
CA TRP A 803 7.90 -3.19 18.65
C TRP A 803 6.55 -3.82 18.34
N ALA A 804 6.29 -5.04 18.82
CA ALA A 804 5.02 -5.73 18.57
C ALA A 804 3.82 -4.93 19.11
N GLN A 805 3.95 -4.30 20.29
CA GLN A 805 2.92 -3.39 20.80
C GLN A 805 2.81 -2.13 19.94
N GLY A 806 3.94 -1.55 19.53
CA GLY A 806 3.98 -0.36 18.67
C GLY A 806 3.20 -0.54 17.38
N VAL A 807 3.50 -1.60 16.62
CA VAL A 807 2.83 -1.85 15.32
C VAL A 807 1.36 -2.25 15.47
N LEU A 808 0.99 -2.95 16.56
CA LEU A 808 -0.41 -3.28 16.85
C LEU A 808 -1.22 -2.07 17.30
N ASN A 809 -0.59 -1.11 17.95
CA ASN A 809 -1.23 0.09 18.47
C ASN A 809 -1.02 1.32 17.57
N ALA A 810 -0.30 1.14 16.46
CA ALA A 810 0.08 2.20 15.51
C ALA A 810 0.77 3.39 16.20
N THR A 811 1.59 3.15 17.23
CA THR A 811 2.29 4.20 17.95
C THR A 811 3.52 3.70 18.71
N VAL A 812 4.53 4.53 18.81
CA VAL A 812 5.63 4.44 19.74
C VAL A 812 5.69 5.75 20.54
N THR A 813 6.18 5.72 21.77
CA THR A 813 6.20 6.90 22.63
C THR A 813 7.60 7.29 23.06
N GLY A 814 7.86 8.61 23.05
CA GLY A 814 9.02 9.21 23.71
C GLY A 814 8.58 9.98 24.95
N THR A 815 9.32 9.87 26.04
CA THR A 815 8.96 10.49 27.33
C THR A 815 10.11 11.30 27.93
N THR A 816 9.77 12.38 28.65
CA THR A 816 10.70 13.15 29.45
C THR A 816 9.96 13.88 30.60
N GLN A 817 10.71 14.56 31.47
CA GLN A 817 10.14 15.51 32.45
C GLN A 817 10.21 16.93 31.88
N LEU A 818 9.07 17.59 31.83
CA LEU A 818 8.94 18.96 31.37
C LEU A 818 8.86 19.93 32.56
N LYS A 819 9.73 20.94 32.59
CA LYS A 819 9.68 21.94 33.64
C LYS A 819 8.85 23.14 33.19
N VAL A 820 7.68 23.33 33.82
CA VAL A 820 6.83 24.51 33.66
C VAL A 820 7.21 25.52 34.76
N PRO A 821 7.82 26.67 34.44
CA PRO A 821 8.44 27.53 35.44
C PRO A 821 7.45 28.32 36.28
N ALA A 822 6.25 28.61 35.78
CA ALA A 822 5.22 29.39 36.43
C ALA A 822 3.82 28.98 35.92
N ILE A 823 2.79 29.38 36.66
CA ILE A 823 1.40 29.34 36.15
C ILE A 823 1.24 30.40 35.06
N GLY A 824 0.55 30.07 33.98
CA GLY A 824 0.27 31.00 32.89
C GLY A 824 0.58 30.49 31.51
N ARG A 825 0.82 31.43 30.59
CA ARG A 825 1.11 31.15 29.18
C ARG A 825 2.56 30.74 29.02
N HIS A 826 2.77 29.63 28.30
CA HIS A 826 4.08 29.11 27.91
C HIS A 826 4.07 28.65 26.45
N THR A 827 5.26 28.55 25.85
CA THR A 827 5.45 28.01 24.51
C THR A 827 6.17 26.65 24.62
N LEU A 828 5.47 25.58 24.30
CA LEU A 828 6.10 24.28 24.14
C LEU A 828 6.70 24.21 22.73
N LYS A 829 7.98 23.85 22.61
CA LYS A 829 8.74 23.80 21.37
C LYS A 829 9.18 22.36 21.08
N VAL A 830 9.02 21.92 19.84
CA VAL A 830 9.53 20.62 19.37
C VAL A 830 10.53 20.86 18.26
N PHE A 831 11.75 20.38 18.42
CA PHE A 831 12.88 20.58 17.51
C PHE A 831 13.21 19.30 16.77
N MET A 832 13.54 19.41 15.50
CA MET A 832 14.16 18.33 14.74
C MET A 832 15.56 18.02 15.31
N VAL A 833 15.85 16.75 15.55
CA VAL A 833 17.20 16.21 15.73
C VAL A 833 17.56 15.36 14.53
N ASP A 834 16.71 14.40 14.18
CA ASP A 834 16.79 13.61 12.95
C ASP A 834 15.54 13.81 12.11
N ALA A 835 15.66 13.79 10.79
CA ALA A 835 14.54 13.61 9.89
C ALA A 835 13.97 12.19 10.01
N GLY A 836 12.75 11.95 9.56
CA GLY A 836 12.08 10.64 9.64
C GLY A 836 11.34 10.39 10.95
N VAL A 837 11.33 11.35 11.88
CA VAL A 837 10.42 11.36 13.02
C VAL A 837 9.05 11.85 12.55
N VAL A 838 7.99 11.10 12.86
CA VAL A 838 6.61 11.43 12.51
C VAL A 838 5.81 11.59 13.80
N LEU A 839 5.50 12.86 14.15
CA LEU A 839 4.77 13.22 15.37
C LEU A 839 3.26 13.05 15.17
N ASP A 840 2.57 12.52 16.17
CA ASP A 840 1.11 12.35 16.18
C ASP A 840 0.46 13.21 17.29
N LYS A 841 0.87 13.05 18.55
CA LYS A 841 0.26 13.73 19.70
C LYS A 841 1.29 14.05 20.79
N ILE A 842 1.07 15.12 21.54
CA ILE A 842 1.88 15.53 22.68
C ILE A 842 0.98 15.66 23.90
N VAL A 843 1.36 15.05 25.01
CA VAL A 843 0.59 15.09 26.28
C VAL A 843 1.50 15.48 27.43
N VAL A 844 1.11 16.52 28.19
CA VAL A 844 1.73 16.91 29.45
C VAL A 844 0.77 16.54 30.58
N ASP A 845 1.20 15.67 31.48
CA ASP A 845 0.42 15.23 32.63
C ASP A 845 0.74 16.07 33.85
N CYS A 846 -0.12 17.03 34.19
CA CYS A 846 -0.04 17.85 35.36
C CYS A 846 -0.68 17.15 36.60
N GLY A 847 -0.88 15.84 36.53
CA GLY A 847 -1.42 15.01 37.63
C GLY A 847 -2.83 14.54 37.43
N GLY A 848 -3.44 14.82 36.26
CA GLY A 848 -4.83 14.49 35.94
C GLY A 848 -5.03 13.45 34.84
N LEU A 849 -3.96 12.85 34.30
CA LEU A 849 -4.06 11.93 33.18
C LEU A 849 -4.83 10.66 33.57
N ASN A 850 -5.97 10.45 32.93
CA ASN A 850 -6.69 9.20 32.99
C ASN A 850 -6.14 8.23 31.93
N PRO A 851 -5.89 6.97 32.27
CA PRO A 851 -5.45 5.96 31.29
C PRO A 851 -6.46 5.80 30.15
N GLY A 852 -5.96 5.80 28.92
CA GLY A 852 -6.74 5.54 27.71
C GLY A 852 -5.83 5.03 26.60
N TYR A 853 -6.45 4.37 25.62
CA TYR A 853 -5.72 3.80 24.47
C TYR A 853 -5.26 4.88 23.51
N LEU A 854 -6.13 5.85 23.22
CA LEU A 854 -5.86 6.94 22.27
C LEU A 854 -5.19 8.16 22.93
N GLY A 855 -5.05 8.14 24.26
CA GLY A 855 -4.67 9.32 25.04
C GLY A 855 -5.83 10.29 25.24
N PRO A 856 -5.61 11.38 26.02
CA PRO A 856 -6.65 12.35 26.31
C PRO A 856 -7.08 13.12 25.05
N PRO A 857 -8.36 13.58 25.00
CA PRO A 857 -8.80 14.47 23.93
C PRO A 857 -7.99 15.76 23.92
N GLU A 858 -7.88 16.37 22.74
CA GLU A 858 -7.20 17.65 22.59
C GLU A 858 -7.80 18.74 23.47
N THR A 859 -6.93 19.60 24.05
CA THR A 859 -7.33 20.68 24.96
C THR A 859 -7.25 22.06 24.31
N PHE A 860 -7.37 22.15 22.97
CA PHE A 860 -7.29 23.40 22.23
C PHE A 860 -8.50 24.29 22.49
N LEU A 861 -8.27 25.55 22.85
CA LEU A 861 -9.26 26.59 23.04
C LEU A 861 -9.22 27.57 21.86
N THR A 862 -10.29 27.59 21.05
CA THR A 862 -10.55 28.64 20.08
C THR A 862 -11.49 29.67 20.69
N ARG A 863 -11.15 30.92 20.60
CA ARG A 863 -12.05 32.02 20.92
C ARG A 863 -12.38 32.87 19.70
#